data_fc44ed58e2d263a5b6a0a0bfb91335b4
#
_entry.id   fc44ed58e2d263a5b6a0a0bfb91335b4
#
_cell.length_a   1.000
_cell.length_b   1.000
_cell.length_c   1.000
_cell.angle_alpha   90.00
_cell.angle_beta   90.00
_cell.angle_gamma   90.00
#
_symmetry.space_group_name_H-M   'P 1'
#
loop_
_entity.id
_entity.type
_entity.pdbx_description
1 polymer ?
#
loop_
_entity_poly.entity_id
_entity_poly.type
_entity_poly.pdbx_seq_one_letter_code
_entity_poly.pdbx_strand_id
1 'polypeptide(L)'
;MSETLSTNEIRKIYLDFFQEKGHTLVESASLIPVNDPSLLFTNAGMVPFKDLLLGVEKRNYKRAVSSQRCIRAGGKHNDLDNVGYTARHHTLFEMLGNFSFGDYFKEEAIFFAWELLTERFQISPDKLWITVHQNDDESEDIWIKKVGVDPSRVSRLDDEENFWTMGDTGPCGPCSEIYYDHGEHLEGEPPLLGNEPGDRFIEIWNLVFTQFDRDKDGSMNPLPNPCVDTGMGLERMAAVLQNEQNNFETDILKAIVSEAGKLTGSTDLNNPSLRVIADHLRAASFLIADGITPTNEGRGYVLRRIIRRALRHAHKLGMKEPILSKLVPVLEDKMGEAYPLLIKNSDIIKANLAQEEQQFSSTLEQGMQLLESAVKTLEGNVISGELVFKLYDTYGFPVDMTADFAREKNLSIDIDQYDSLMKEQKERARSSSSFNSIIPESLNIEGKTDFLGYESNSISSSILEIIPSSDVNNDGELSEDEEGMILLKETPFYAESGGQVGDKGLIKSNGSIFDVFDTQKKGDHFLHLGVVKSGTFKKKDPVEAEINQQYRDRVKSNHSATHLLHASLRTILGDHVEQKGSLVDDSRLRFDFAHNSSIEKENLDAIENLVNEEIAKDIESLTETLPIDEAIKKGAIAFFGDKYGDDVRVLNIGNGFSVELCGGTHVKRTGEIGLMKIISESGISAGVRRIEAVTGQGANFLLDELEQDFLSINNELFVNFDDSREGLEILGYIRFLQNEINLFGELLNCSPDQVLKRIIFIKEENQLLSEELNKNSPDIELFEDASEAIKSLLSVNQSLKKDMKKSQSEDLGSSVKDLINKSLNVEGYNLITNVFENLDSKELRETADRLRNQSPNSVIALISISEDKAPAIVACSKEVDIDAREVMKHLINQLGGSGGGRPDFAQGGIDNTDDVDIALSSIGDLIVSLNNQ
;
A
#
# COMPACT_ATOMS: atom_id res chain seq x y z
N MET A 1 42.84 -29.29 13.54
CA MET A 1 41.95 -28.37 12.82
C MET A 1 41.41 -27.48 13.91
N SER A 2 41.77 -26.17 13.93
CA SER A 2 41.10 -25.22 14.81
C SER A 2 39.61 -25.25 14.44
N GLU A 3 38.73 -25.38 15.41
CA GLU A 3 37.28 -25.26 15.18
C GLU A 3 37.04 -23.89 14.51
N THR A 4 36.34 -23.89 13.39
CA THR A 4 35.95 -22.67 12.66
C THR A 4 34.96 -21.90 13.56
N LEU A 5 35.24 -20.60 13.81
CA LEU A 5 34.40 -19.77 14.65
C LEU A 5 33.03 -19.56 13.99
N SER A 6 31.96 -19.78 14.73
CA SER A 6 30.60 -19.40 14.29
C SER A 6 30.42 -17.86 14.31
N THR A 7 29.47 -17.37 13.54
CA THR A 7 29.14 -15.93 13.51
C THR A 7 28.75 -15.40 14.90
N ASN A 8 28.08 -16.19 15.72
CA ASN A 8 27.75 -15.83 17.10
C ASN A 8 28.99 -15.73 17.99
N GLU A 9 29.98 -16.63 17.84
CA GLU A 9 31.25 -16.57 18.58
C GLU A 9 32.07 -15.36 18.14
N ILE A 10 32.11 -15.03 16.85
CA ILE A 10 32.82 -13.86 16.32
C ILE A 10 32.22 -12.57 16.93
N ARG A 11 30.89 -12.43 16.92
CA ARG A 11 30.19 -11.32 17.57
C ARG A 11 30.57 -11.22 19.05
N LYS A 12 30.53 -12.33 19.74
CA LYS A 12 30.86 -12.38 21.17
C LYS A 12 32.31 -11.99 21.44
N ILE A 13 33.28 -12.52 20.70
CA ILE A 13 34.70 -12.19 20.85
C ILE A 13 34.91 -10.69 20.66
N TYR A 14 34.28 -10.06 19.66
CA TYR A 14 34.36 -8.64 19.42
C TYR A 14 33.83 -7.82 20.62
N LEU A 15 32.65 -8.14 21.08
CA LEU A 15 32.01 -7.44 22.18
C LEU A 15 32.80 -7.59 23.49
N ASP A 16 33.23 -8.81 23.83
CA ASP A 16 34.02 -9.13 25.03
C ASP A 16 35.35 -8.38 24.98
N PHE A 17 36.04 -8.39 23.85
CA PHE A 17 37.33 -7.70 23.69
C PHE A 17 37.21 -6.22 23.99
N PHE A 18 36.22 -5.52 23.45
CA PHE A 18 36.07 -4.10 23.72
C PHE A 18 35.56 -3.81 25.14
N GLN A 19 34.80 -4.72 25.76
CA GLN A 19 34.49 -4.63 27.18
C GLN A 19 35.76 -4.74 28.05
N GLU A 20 36.70 -5.64 27.70
CA GLU A 20 38.01 -5.73 28.34
C GLU A 20 38.82 -4.42 28.21
N LYS A 21 38.60 -3.67 27.10
CA LYS A 21 39.20 -2.33 26.85
C LYS A 21 38.41 -1.19 27.51
N GLY A 22 37.42 -1.49 28.36
CA GLY A 22 36.64 -0.51 29.12
C GLY A 22 35.46 0.12 28.38
N HIS A 23 35.01 -0.48 27.28
CA HIS A 23 33.81 -0.04 26.58
C HIS A 23 32.54 -0.57 27.25
N THR A 24 31.50 0.25 27.30
CA THR A 24 30.17 -0.16 27.74
C THR A 24 29.48 -0.88 26.62
N LEU A 25 29.00 -2.12 26.89
CA LEU A 25 28.17 -2.84 25.94
C LEU A 25 26.80 -2.15 25.80
N VAL A 26 26.45 -1.78 24.58
CA VAL A 26 25.17 -1.18 24.23
C VAL A 26 24.45 -2.13 23.29
N GLU A 27 23.23 -2.49 23.64
CA GLU A 27 22.38 -3.36 22.81
C GLU A 27 22.08 -2.69 21.45
N SER A 28 21.81 -3.53 20.43
CA SER A 28 21.38 -3.05 19.13
C SER A 28 20.10 -2.23 19.26
N ALA A 29 20.15 -0.98 18.83
CA ALA A 29 18.96 -0.15 18.75
C ALA A 29 17.96 -0.70 17.70
N SER A 30 16.73 -0.20 17.75
CA SER A 30 15.72 -0.48 16.73
C SER A 30 16.21 -0.06 15.33
N LEU A 31 15.75 -0.80 14.32
CA LEU A 31 15.93 -0.43 12.91
C LEU A 31 15.18 0.86 12.54
N ILE A 32 14.27 1.32 13.42
CA ILE A 32 13.54 2.57 13.27
C ILE A 32 14.27 3.66 14.07
N PRO A 33 14.95 4.64 13.42
CA PRO A 33 15.60 5.75 14.12
C PRO A 33 14.58 6.58 14.88
N VAL A 34 14.78 6.79 16.18
CA VAL A 34 13.80 7.48 17.05
C VAL A 34 13.81 8.99 16.82
N ASN A 35 14.98 9.59 16.56
CA ASN A 35 15.15 11.06 16.55
C ASN A 35 15.67 11.61 15.21
N ASP A 36 15.70 10.82 14.15
CA ASP A 36 16.19 11.29 12.84
C ASP A 36 15.15 11.06 11.73
N PRO A 37 14.33 12.08 11.42
CA PRO A 37 13.34 11.98 10.34
C PRO A 37 13.97 11.96 8.94
N SER A 38 15.26 12.24 8.79
CA SER A 38 15.96 12.17 7.51
C SER A 38 16.32 10.75 7.09
N LEU A 39 16.29 9.79 8.03
CA LEU A 39 16.59 8.39 7.81
C LEU A 39 15.32 7.52 7.86
N LEU A 40 15.11 6.68 6.87
CA LEU A 40 14.07 5.65 6.91
C LEU A 40 14.40 4.56 7.93
N PHE A 41 15.68 4.13 7.95
CA PHE A 41 16.16 3.05 8.81
C PHE A 41 17.52 3.37 9.41
N THR A 42 17.86 2.70 10.48
CA THR A 42 19.21 2.66 11.02
C THR A 42 20.11 1.96 10.01
N ASN A 43 20.98 2.71 9.32
CA ASN A 43 21.82 2.25 8.21
C ASN A 43 23.29 2.14 8.54
N ALA A 44 23.70 2.56 9.75
CA ALA A 44 25.07 2.49 10.25
C ALA A 44 25.10 2.34 11.77
N GLY A 45 26.21 1.79 12.31
CA GLY A 45 26.38 1.53 13.73
C GLY A 45 26.37 2.78 14.60
N MET A 46 26.74 3.93 14.03
CA MET A 46 26.81 5.21 14.72
C MET A 46 25.46 5.92 14.88
N VAL A 47 24.44 5.55 14.12
CA VAL A 47 23.14 6.27 14.13
C VAL A 47 22.56 6.44 15.53
N PRO A 48 22.55 5.42 16.42
CA PRO A 48 22.07 5.55 17.81
C PRO A 48 22.93 6.46 18.69
N PHE A 49 24.10 6.87 18.21
CA PHE A 49 25.09 7.69 18.93
C PHE A 49 25.29 9.06 18.29
N LYS A 50 24.52 9.43 17.27
CA LYS A 50 24.68 10.68 16.51
C LYS A 50 24.75 11.91 17.42
N ASP A 51 23.77 12.07 18.30
CA ASP A 51 23.68 13.22 19.20
C ASP A 51 24.81 13.23 20.26
N LEU A 52 25.29 12.04 20.63
CA LEU A 52 26.42 11.89 21.52
C LEU A 52 27.75 12.26 20.82
N LEU A 53 27.94 11.87 19.55
CA LEU A 53 29.09 12.26 18.73
C LEU A 53 29.15 13.78 18.50
N LEU A 54 27.99 14.39 18.28
CA LEU A 54 27.85 15.85 18.12
C LEU A 54 27.99 16.62 19.46
N GLY A 55 27.98 15.92 20.62
CA GLY A 55 28.07 16.52 21.96
C GLY A 55 26.76 17.14 22.45
N VAL A 56 25.64 16.91 21.74
CA VAL A 56 24.28 17.36 22.09
C VAL A 56 23.74 16.53 23.24
N GLU A 57 23.94 15.22 23.20
CA GLU A 57 23.56 14.28 24.27
C GLU A 57 24.76 13.98 25.18
N LYS A 58 24.49 13.63 26.43
CA LYS A 58 25.50 13.15 27.41
C LYS A 58 25.03 11.85 28.05
N ARG A 59 25.89 10.84 28.04
CA ARG A 59 25.67 9.56 28.72
C ARG A 59 26.70 9.35 29.86
N ASN A 60 26.44 8.34 30.67
CA ASN A 60 27.32 8.02 31.81
C ASN A 60 28.58 7.23 31.41
N TYR A 61 28.84 7.07 30.14
CA TYR A 61 30.01 6.39 29.56
C TYR A 61 30.61 7.22 28.42
N LYS A 62 31.91 7.03 28.20
CA LYS A 62 32.66 7.69 27.13
C LYS A 62 33.14 6.72 26.06
N ARG A 63 32.99 5.41 26.28
CA ARG A 63 33.32 4.33 25.34
C ARG A 63 32.11 3.41 25.23
N ALA A 64 31.75 3.03 24.03
CA ALA A 64 30.68 2.08 23.77
C ALA A 64 31.14 1.02 22.77
N VAL A 65 30.53 -0.17 22.86
CA VAL A 65 30.65 -1.24 21.89
C VAL A 65 29.28 -1.80 21.61
N SER A 66 28.98 -2.06 20.34
CA SER A 66 27.70 -2.66 19.94
C SER A 66 27.83 -3.53 18.70
N SER A 67 26.88 -4.45 18.52
CA SER A 67 26.58 -5.11 17.27
C SER A 67 25.25 -4.57 16.77
N GLN A 68 25.28 -3.53 15.94
CA GLN A 68 24.08 -2.84 15.47
C GLN A 68 23.53 -3.47 14.21
N ARG A 69 22.24 -3.84 14.24
CA ARG A 69 21.50 -4.23 13.04
C ARG A 69 21.29 -3.00 12.16
N CYS A 70 21.61 -3.12 10.87
CA CYS A 70 21.53 -2.06 9.89
C CYS A 70 20.72 -2.50 8.67
N ILE A 71 19.92 -1.57 8.12
CA ILE A 71 19.18 -1.78 6.86
C ILE A 71 19.65 -0.77 5.81
N ARG A 72 20.00 -1.29 4.61
CA ARG A 72 20.35 -0.50 3.42
C ARG A 72 19.44 -0.91 2.25
N ALA A 73 18.22 -0.39 2.22
CA ALA A 73 17.18 -0.73 1.25
C ALA A 73 16.48 0.52 0.67
N GLY A 74 17.17 1.62 0.56
CA GLY A 74 16.67 2.87 -0.01
C GLY A 74 17.48 4.11 0.44
N GLY A 75 17.27 5.24 -0.21
CA GLY A 75 18.00 6.47 0.03
C GLY A 75 19.41 6.44 -0.55
N LYS A 76 20.34 7.19 0.09
CA LYS A 76 21.76 7.34 -0.38
C LYS A 76 22.52 6.00 -0.36
N HIS A 77 22.21 5.12 0.59
CA HIS A 77 22.81 3.79 0.71
C HIS A 77 21.74 2.73 0.38
N ASN A 78 21.76 2.23 -0.84
CA ASN A 78 20.83 1.22 -1.32
C ASN A 78 21.60 0.02 -1.90
N ASP A 79 21.65 -1.07 -1.13
CA ASP A 79 22.33 -2.31 -1.54
C ASP A 79 21.36 -3.32 -2.18
N LEU A 80 20.04 -3.04 -2.18
CA LEU A 80 18.99 -3.98 -2.56
C LEU A 80 19.22 -4.62 -3.94
N ASP A 81 19.65 -3.81 -4.92
CA ASP A 81 19.83 -4.26 -6.29
C ASP A 81 21.03 -5.22 -6.48
N ASN A 82 21.99 -5.15 -5.56
CA ASN A 82 23.19 -5.97 -5.56
C ASN A 82 23.03 -7.29 -4.80
N VAL A 83 22.00 -7.38 -3.93
CA VAL A 83 21.75 -8.57 -3.10
C VAL A 83 21.47 -9.80 -3.96
N GLY A 84 22.20 -10.88 -3.67
CA GLY A 84 22.12 -12.16 -4.38
C GLY A 84 23.05 -12.27 -5.58
N TYR A 85 23.48 -11.15 -6.19
CA TYR A 85 24.34 -11.10 -7.35
C TYR A 85 25.82 -10.84 -7.00
N THR A 86 26.08 -10.26 -5.85
CA THR A 86 27.43 -10.06 -5.30
C THR A 86 27.65 -10.97 -4.09
N ALA A 87 28.91 -11.16 -3.71
CA ALA A 87 29.29 -12.01 -2.58
C ALA A 87 29.06 -11.35 -1.21
N ARG A 88 28.89 -10.04 -1.13
CA ARG A 88 29.08 -9.24 0.09
C ARG A 88 27.99 -8.21 0.42
N HIS A 89 27.01 -7.95 -0.46
CA HIS A 89 25.96 -6.97 -0.20
C HIS A 89 24.71 -7.63 0.41
N HIS A 90 24.16 -6.97 1.41
CA HIS A 90 23.00 -7.41 2.16
C HIS A 90 22.02 -6.26 2.39
N THR A 91 20.72 -6.59 2.40
CA THR A 91 19.68 -5.66 2.81
C THR A 91 19.77 -5.37 4.31
N LEU A 92 19.92 -6.45 5.11
CA LEU A 92 20.19 -6.37 6.54
C LEU A 92 21.57 -6.96 6.83
N PHE A 93 22.36 -6.26 7.64
CA PHE A 93 23.66 -6.73 8.13
C PHE A 93 23.91 -6.25 9.55
N GLU A 94 24.85 -6.89 10.22
CA GLU A 94 25.28 -6.48 11.54
C GLU A 94 26.58 -5.68 11.42
N MET A 95 26.59 -4.45 11.95
CA MET A 95 27.77 -3.61 12.05
C MET A 95 28.31 -3.67 13.48
N LEU A 96 29.47 -4.30 13.65
CA LEU A 96 30.22 -4.27 14.88
C LEU A 96 30.93 -2.94 14.99
N GLY A 97 30.61 -2.17 16.03
CA GLY A 97 31.16 -0.83 16.24
C GLY A 97 31.76 -0.63 17.63
N ASN A 98 32.91 -0.02 17.69
CA ASN A 98 33.45 0.54 18.91
C ASN A 98 33.60 2.05 18.78
N PHE A 99 33.20 2.75 19.83
CA PHE A 99 33.01 4.20 19.83
C PHE A 99 33.80 4.83 20.98
N SER A 100 34.36 6.01 20.68
CA SER A 100 34.96 6.90 21.69
C SER A 100 34.34 8.28 21.56
N PHE A 101 33.78 8.76 22.64
CA PHE A 101 33.17 10.09 22.71
C PHE A 101 34.12 11.06 23.43
N GLY A 102 35.17 11.43 22.74
CA GLY A 102 36.23 12.32 23.27
C GLY A 102 37.06 11.71 24.40
N ASP A 103 37.27 10.41 24.43
CA ASP A 103 38.12 9.72 25.42
C ASP A 103 39.45 9.26 24.80
N TYR A 104 39.42 8.39 23.80
CA TYR A 104 40.55 8.03 22.98
C TYR A 104 40.35 8.44 21.53
N PHE A 105 41.44 8.45 20.74
CA PHE A 105 41.36 8.82 19.34
C PHE A 105 42.19 7.85 18.46
N LYS A 106 42.81 8.29 17.40
CA LYS A 106 43.43 7.48 16.32
C LYS A 106 44.35 6.38 16.85
N GLU A 107 45.29 6.72 17.74
CA GLU A 107 46.34 5.79 18.20
C GLU A 107 45.73 4.54 18.87
N GLU A 108 44.92 4.72 19.89
CA GLU A 108 44.29 3.57 20.57
C GLU A 108 43.33 2.84 19.65
N ALA A 109 42.54 3.54 18.82
CA ALA A 109 41.61 2.90 17.88
C ALA A 109 42.36 1.94 16.93
N ILE A 110 43.47 2.39 16.39
CA ILE A 110 44.33 1.61 15.48
C ILE A 110 44.95 0.41 16.21
N PHE A 111 45.49 0.63 17.44
CA PHE A 111 46.04 -0.46 18.21
C PHE A 111 45.01 -1.51 18.58
N PHE A 112 43.81 -1.10 18.99
CA PHE A 112 42.72 -2.03 19.30
C PHE A 112 42.31 -2.85 18.07
N ALA A 113 42.24 -2.20 16.92
CA ALA A 113 41.87 -2.88 15.68
C ALA A 113 42.92 -3.93 15.29
N TRP A 114 44.20 -3.56 15.37
CA TRP A 114 45.30 -4.47 15.06
C TRP A 114 45.39 -5.64 16.02
N GLU A 115 45.29 -5.39 17.34
CA GLU A 115 45.31 -6.43 18.38
C GLU A 115 44.15 -7.41 18.18
N LEU A 116 42.95 -6.91 17.93
CA LEU A 116 41.79 -7.78 17.72
C LEU A 116 41.98 -8.68 16.49
N LEU A 117 42.38 -8.12 15.36
CA LEU A 117 42.56 -8.90 14.13
C LEU A 117 43.71 -9.90 14.23
N THR A 118 44.88 -9.49 14.72
CA THR A 118 46.08 -10.32 14.66
C THR A 118 46.26 -11.25 15.87
N GLU A 119 45.79 -10.85 17.06
CA GLU A 119 45.99 -11.64 18.27
C GLU A 119 44.73 -12.44 18.66
N ARG A 120 43.54 -11.84 18.58
CA ARG A 120 42.29 -12.51 18.96
C ARG A 120 41.73 -13.36 17.83
N PHE A 121 41.62 -12.80 16.65
CA PHE A 121 41.15 -13.53 15.46
C PHE A 121 42.24 -14.27 14.73
N GLN A 122 43.54 -14.05 15.13
CA GLN A 122 44.70 -14.72 14.55
C GLN A 122 44.84 -14.62 13.05
N ILE A 123 44.39 -13.47 12.47
CA ILE A 123 44.60 -13.16 11.05
C ILE A 123 46.06 -12.82 10.82
N SER A 124 46.68 -13.45 9.83
CA SER A 124 48.06 -13.14 9.47
C SER A 124 48.19 -11.69 8.99
N PRO A 125 49.18 -10.90 9.53
CA PRO A 125 49.44 -9.53 9.05
C PRO A 125 49.61 -9.44 7.53
N ASP A 126 50.19 -10.48 6.89
CA ASP A 126 50.40 -10.54 5.44
C ASP A 126 49.12 -10.58 4.62
N LYS A 127 47.97 -10.83 5.26
CA LYS A 127 46.65 -10.82 4.64
C LYS A 127 45.94 -9.48 4.75
N LEU A 128 46.50 -8.56 5.53
CA LEU A 128 45.88 -7.27 5.81
C LEU A 128 46.47 -6.19 4.93
N TRP A 129 45.65 -5.32 4.40
CA TRP A 129 45.97 -4.12 3.67
C TRP A 129 45.26 -2.93 4.29
N ILE A 130 45.95 -1.81 4.42
CA ILE A 130 45.45 -0.61 5.12
C ILE A 130 45.30 0.52 4.13
N THR A 131 44.21 1.26 4.23
CA THR A 131 44.08 2.55 3.54
C THR A 131 43.94 3.67 4.57
N VAL A 132 44.42 4.85 4.20
CA VAL A 132 44.29 6.07 5.00
C VAL A 132 43.91 7.22 4.06
N HIS A 133 43.27 8.24 4.61
CA HIS A 133 42.95 9.43 3.84
C HIS A 133 44.24 10.16 3.38
N GLN A 134 44.28 10.66 2.17
CA GLN A 134 45.43 11.26 1.54
C GLN A 134 46.12 12.38 2.35
N ASN A 135 45.36 13.08 3.19
CA ASN A 135 45.83 14.16 4.05
C ASN A 135 46.01 13.74 5.51
N ASP A 136 45.92 12.44 5.85
CA ASP A 136 46.02 11.93 7.24
C ASP A 136 47.39 11.28 7.49
N ASP A 137 48.41 12.12 7.57
CA ASP A 137 49.80 11.69 7.88
C ASP A 137 49.90 11.03 9.26
N GLU A 138 49.03 11.42 10.22
CA GLU A 138 49.02 10.86 11.58
C GLU A 138 48.63 9.40 11.59
N SER A 139 47.55 9.02 10.91
CA SER A 139 47.12 7.63 10.81
C SER A 139 48.12 6.76 10.10
N GLU A 140 48.73 7.25 8.99
CA GLU A 140 49.79 6.51 8.30
C GLU A 140 51.02 6.29 9.20
N ASP A 141 51.46 7.33 9.91
CA ASP A 141 52.57 7.22 10.86
C ASP A 141 52.30 6.23 11.99
N ILE A 142 51.07 6.16 12.48
CA ILE A 142 50.71 5.20 13.52
C ILE A 142 50.80 3.79 12.94
N TRP A 143 50.22 3.52 11.77
CA TRP A 143 50.23 2.21 11.15
C TRP A 143 51.67 1.73 10.85
N ILE A 144 52.48 2.58 10.21
CA ILE A 144 53.84 2.19 9.77
C ILE A 144 54.83 2.19 10.93
N LYS A 145 54.89 3.29 11.73
CA LYS A 145 55.96 3.49 12.70
C LYS A 145 55.68 2.92 14.08
N LYS A 146 54.39 2.87 14.49
CA LYS A 146 54.02 2.40 15.83
C LYS A 146 53.49 0.98 15.82
N VAL A 147 52.62 0.63 14.89
CA VAL A 147 52.09 -0.74 14.73
C VAL A 147 53.11 -1.62 13.99
N GLY A 148 53.84 -1.08 13.04
CA GLY A 148 54.86 -1.80 12.29
C GLY A 148 54.34 -2.51 11.04
N VAL A 149 53.24 -2.02 10.47
CA VAL A 149 52.72 -2.51 9.18
C VAL A 149 53.74 -2.21 8.08
N ASP A 150 53.92 -3.16 7.17
CA ASP A 150 54.79 -2.95 6.01
C ASP A 150 54.31 -1.74 5.18
N PRO A 151 55.12 -0.73 4.91
CA PRO A 151 54.75 0.45 4.16
C PRO A 151 54.16 0.14 2.76
N SER A 152 54.54 -0.99 2.16
CA SER A 152 54.00 -1.42 0.88
C SER A 152 52.51 -1.88 0.95
N ARG A 153 51.98 -2.04 2.15
CA ARG A 153 50.62 -2.45 2.43
C ARG A 153 49.76 -1.33 3.02
N VAL A 154 50.25 -0.10 2.97
CA VAL A 154 49.52 1.10 3.39
C VAL A 154 49.35 2.01 2.19
N SER A 155 48.10 2.34 1.87
CA SER A 155 47.72 3.16 0.72
C SER A 155 47.05 4.45 1.15
N ARG A 156 47.27 5.52 0.39
CA ARG A 156 46.54 6.79 0.54
C ARG A 156 45.46 6.89 -0.52
N LEU A 157 44.22 7.12 -0.09
CA LEU A 157 43.08 7.32 -0.97
C LEU A 157 42.45 8.71 -0.71
N ASP A 158 41.58 9.15 -1.62
CA ASP A 158 40.99 10.48 -1.61
C ASP A 158 39.73 10.58 -0.75
N ASP A 159 38.98 11.67 -0.88
CA ASP A 159 37.77 11.94 -0.13
C ASP A 159 36.62 10.99 -0.51
N GLU A 160 36.63 10.41 -1.70
CA GLU A 160 35.59 9.50 -2.15
C GLU A 160 35.68 8.17 -1.41
N GLU A 161 36.87 7.68 -1.15
CA GLU A 161 37.14 6.39 -0.52
C GLU A 161 37.36 6.51 1.01
N ASN A 162 38.22 7.44 1.45
CA ASN A 162 38.67 7.52 2.84
C ASN A 162 38.20 8.76 3.62
N PHE A 163 37.04 9.36 3.24
CA PHE A 163 36.38 10.38 4.03
C PHE A 163 34.91 10.03 4.21
N TRP A 164 34.56 9.63 5.43
CA TRP A 164 33.21 9.19 5.73
C TRP A 164 32.26 10.33 6.09
N THR A 165 31.07 10.32 5.54
CA THR A 165 29.98 11.26 5.86
C THR A 165 28.68 10.52 6.09
N MET A 166 27.92 10.88 7.14
CA MET A 166 26.62 10.28 7.42
C MET A 166 25.58 10.57 6.32
N GLY A 167 25.68 11.77 5.74
CA GLY A 167 24.76 12.27 4.72
C GLY A 167 25.18 13.66 4.24
N ASP A 168 24.21 14.47 3.84
CA ASP A 168 24.49 15.86 3.44
C ASP A 168 24.82 16.73 4.65
N THR A 169 24.42 16.32 5.85
CA THR A 169 24.70 16.98 7.14
C THR A 169 25.04 15.95 8.21
N GLY A 170 25.76 16.39 9.25
CA GLY A 170 26.05 15.59 10.42
C GLY A 170 27.52 15.24 10.57
N PRO A 171 27.85 14.35 11.54
CA PRO A 171 29.23 14.03 11.89
C PRO A 171 29.97 13.39 10.72
N CYS A 172 31.21 13.82 10.49
CA CYS A 172 32.07 13.33 9.43
C CYS A 172 33.57 13.45 9.78
N GLY A 173 34.39 12.75 9.00
CA GLY A 173 35.85 12.82 9.16
C GLY A 173 36.60 11.83 8.30
N PRO A 174 37.95 11.97 8.24
CA PRO A 174 38.80 11.01 7.55
C PRO A 174 38.69 9.64 8.20
N CYS A 175 38.89 8.61 7.40
CA CYS A 175 38.87 7.24 7.91
C CYS A 175 40.11 6.44 7.45
N SER A 176 40.32 5.33 8.14
CA SER A 176 41.28 4.32 7.79
C SER A 176 40.58 2.99 7.65
N GLU A 177 40.69 2.35 6.51
CA GLU A 177 40.04 1.09 6.25
C GLU A 177 41.04 -0.07 6.26
N ILE A 178 40.53 -1.24 6.69
CA ILE A 178 41.31 -2.45 6.73
C ILE A 178 40.70 -3.44 5.77
N TYR A 179 41.50 -3.87 4.78
CA TYR A 179 41.11 -4.85 3.77
C TYR A 179 41.74 -6.21 4.08
N TYR A 180 41.07 -7.26 3.70
CA TYR A 180 41.58 -8.64 3.74
C TYR A 180 41.86 -9.13 2.31
N ASP A 181 43.09 -9.64 2.07
CA ASP A 181 43.51 -10.27 0.81
C ASP A 181 43.16 -11.79 0.84
N HIS A 182 42.12 -12.17 0.12
CA HIS A 182 41.75 -13.57 -0.06
C HIS A 182 42.80 -14.38 -0.84
N GLY A 183 43.64 -13.73 -1.62
CA GLY A 183 44.72 -14.35 -2.37
C GLY A 183 44.57 -14.29 -3.90
N GLU A 184 45.64 -14.70 -4.60
CA GLU A 184 45.80 -14.54 -6.05
C GLU A 184 44.85 -15.37 -6.91
N HIS A 185 44.05 -16.26 -6.31
CA HIS A 185 43.08 -17.05 -7.01
C HIS A 185 41.76 -16.29 -7.34
N LEU A 186 41.61 -15.07 -6.81
CA LEU A 186 40.51 -14.15 -7.08
C LEU A 186 41.02 -12.92 -7.88
N GLU A 187 40.11 -12.37 -8.67
CA GLU A 187 40.36 -11.13 -9.41
C GLU A 187 40.28 -9.92 -8.50
N GLY A 188 41.18 -8.99 -8.67
CA GLY A 188 41.24 -7.73 -7.93
C GLY A 188 42.69 -7.25 -7.72
N GLU A 189 42.82 -5.95 -7.61
CA GLU A 189 44.06 -5.27 -7.36
C GLU A 189 44.11 -4.67 -5.94
N PRO A 190 45.32 -4.48 -5.34
CA PRO A 190 45.39 -3.82 -4.05
C PRO A 190 44.67 -2.48 -4.04
N PRO A 191 44.04 -2.07 -2.88
CA PRO A 191 43.29 -0.83 -2.78
C PRO A 191 44.23 0.39 -2.89
N LEU A 192 44.55 0.78 -4.10
CA LEU A 192 45.32 1.99 -4.48
C LEU A 192 44.40 2.91 -5.27
N LEU A 193 44.71 4.19 -5.29
CA LEU A 193 43.91 5.16 -6.06
C LEU A 193 43.81 4.75 -7.54
N GLY A 194 42.60 4.56 -8.02
CA GLY A 194 42.30 4.16 -9.39
C GLY A 194 42.29 2.65 -9.66
N ASN A 195 42.59 1.82 -8.67
CA ASN A 195 42.52 0.36 -8.77
C ASN A 195 41.09 -0.13 -8.35
N GLU A 196 40.72 -1.29 -8.85
CA GLU A 196 39.50 -1.99 -8.41
C GLU A 196 39.88 -3.18 -7.53
N PRO A 197 39.53 -3.13 -6.21
CA PRO A 197 39.88 -4.20 -5.27
C PRO A 197 39.23 -5.54 -5.63
N GLY A 198 38.10 -5.53 -6.37
CA GLY A 198 37.40 -6.71 -6.85
C GLY A 198 36.88 -7.58 -5.72
N ASP A 199 36.87 -8.89 -5.92
CA ASP A 199 36.50 -9.87 -4.89
C ASP A 199 37.71 -10.39 -4.11
N ARG A 200 38.94 -9.98 -4.50
CA ARG A 200 40.17 -10.38 -3.81
C ARG A 200 40.39 -9.57 -2.54
N PHE A 201 40.29 -8.24 -2.62
CA PHE A 201 40.54 -7.36 -1.47
C PHE A 201 39.20 -6.88 -0.92
N ILE A 202 38.80 -7.38 0.21
CA ILE A 202 37.52 -7.06 0.85
C ILE A 202 37.76 -6.15 2.04
N GLU A 203 37.16 -4.95 2.03
CA GLU A 203 37.07 -4.10 3.21
C GLU A 203 36.34 -4.85 4.31
N ILE A 204 37.01 -5.09 5.45
CA ILE A 204 36.46 -5.78 6.62
C ILE A 204 36.14 -4.82 7.76
N TRP A 205 36.82 -3.70 7.85
CA TRP A 205 36.65 -2.74 8.94
C TRP A 205 36.97 -1.31 8.49
N ASN A 206 36.12 -0.36 8.85
CA ASN A 206 36.35 1.07 8.66
C ASN A 206 36.49 1.76 10.01
N LEU A 207 37.61 2.48 10.24
CA LEU A 207 37.90 3.26 11.42
C LEU A 207 37.68 4.74 11.07
N VAL A 208 36.55 5.32 11.47
CA VAL A 208 36.21 6.71 11.19
C VAL A 208 36.67 7.62 12.33
N PHE A 209 37.47 8.63 12.02
CA PHE A 209 37.97 9.64 12.94
C PHE A 209 37.09 10.89 12.83
N THR A 210 35.96 10.87 13.50
CA THR A 210 34.96 11.93 13.44
C THR A 210 35.47 13.20 14.09
N GLN A 211 35.73 14.21 13.25
CA GLN A 211 36.35 15.48 13.65
C GLN A 211 35.51 16.69 13.36
N PHE A 212 34.49 16.54 12.47
CA PHE A 212 33.68 17.63 11.95
C PHE A 212 32.22 17.32 12.02
N ASP A 213 31.41 18.38 12.15
CA ASP A 213 29.99 18.41 11.87
C ASP A 213 29.75 19.17 10.55
N ARG A 214 29.12 18.54 9.57
CA ARG A 214 28.86 19.13 8.26
C ARG A 214 27.48 19.76 8.26
N ASP A 215 27.42 21.06 7.94
CA ASP A 215 26.19 21.83 7.80
C ASP A 215 25.56 21.69 6.40
N LYS A 216 24.31 22.18 6.26
CA LYS A 216 23.53 22.15 5.00
C LYS A 216 24.20 22.89 3.84
N ASP A 217 25.03 23.89 4.11
CA ASP A 217 25.81 24.65 3.11
C ASP A 217 27.12 23.97 2.75
N GLY A 218 27.41 22.79 3.33
CA GLY A 218 28.64 22.03 3.14
C GLY A 218 29.84 22.47 4.02
N SER A 219 29.64 23.44 4.90
CA SER A 219 30.69 23.86 5.85
C SER A 219 31.00 22.76 6.85
N MET A 220 32.29 22.56 7.15
CA MET A 220 32.74 21.57 8.14
C MET A 220 33.17 22.28 9.43
N ASN A 221 32.34 22.16 10.47
CA ASN A 221 32.63 22.74 11.77
C ASN A 221 33.38 21.75 12.66
N PRO A 222 34.52 22.09 13.23
CA PRO A 222 35.24 21.18 14.12
C PRO A 222 34.37 20.78 15.33
N LEU A 223 34.34 19.49 15.65
CA LEU A 223 33.65 18.99 16.85
C LEU A 223 34.40 19.48 18.12
N PRO A 224 33.70 19.72 19.23
CA PRO A 224 34.32 20.13 20.50
C PRO A 224 35.35 19.10 21.00
N ASN A 225 35.09 17.82 20.77
CA ASN A 225 36.00 16.72 21.06
C ASN A 225 36.01 15.76 19.89
N PRO A 226 37.16 15.43 19.30
CA PRO A 226 37.27 14.38 18.30
C PRO A 226 36.77 13.05 18.85
N CYS A 227 36.03 12.32 18.03
CA CYS A 227 35.41 11.05 18.38
C CYS A 227 35.90 9.92 17.46
N VAL A 228 35.75 8.70 17.91
CA VAL A 228 35.97 7.51 17.09
C VAL A 228 34.67 6.81 16.87
N ASP A 229 34.38 6.53 15.61
CA ASP A 229 33.29 5.69 15.13
C ASP A 229 33.89 4.60 14.27
N THR A 230 33.58 3.34 14.54
CA THR A 230 34.09 2.27 13.69
C THR A 230 32.97 1.33 13.24
N GLY A 231 33.13 0.75 12.06
CA GLY A 231 32.18 -0.20 11.49
C GLY A 231 32.87 -1.41 10.87
N MET A 232 32.71 -2.58 11.50
CA MET A 232 33.16 -3.87 10.97
C MET A 232 31.90 -4.67 10.56
N GLY A 233 31.83 -5.10 9.30
CA GLY A 233 30.75 -5.97 8.84
C GLY A 233 30.90 -7.37 9.44
N LEU A 234 29.95 -7.79 10.29
CA LEU A 234 30.00 -9.11 10.92
C LEU A 234 29.98 -10.25 9.88
N GLU A 235 29.14 -10.13 8.84
CA GLU A 235 29.03 -11.12 7.78
C GLU A 235 30.32 -11.24 6.97
N ARG A 236 30.99 -10.10 6.67
CA ARG A 236 32.31 -10.10 6.00
C ARG A 236 33.36 -10.76 6.87
N MET A 237 33.37 -10.40 8.15
CA MET A 237 34.32 -10.97 9.11
C MET A 237 34.09 -12.47 9.32
N ALA A 238 32.81 -12.91 9.35
CA ALA A 238 32.47 -14.33 9.42
C ALA A 238 32.97 -15.07 8.16
N ALA A 239 32.81 -14.52 6.98
CA ALA A 239 33.33 -15.13 5.75
C ALA A 239 34.85 -15.32 5.80
N VAL A 240 35.60 -14.29 6.22
CA VAL A 240 37.07 -14.38 6.39
C VAL A 240 37.45 -15.47 7.39
N LEU A 241 36.87 -15.51 8.59
CA LEU A 241 37.23 -16.44 9.67
C LEU A 241 36.73 -17.88 9.43
N GLN A 242 35.68 -18.04 8.65
CA GLN A 242 35.19 -19.34 8.19
C GLN A 242 35.87 -19.81 6.89
N ASN A 243 36.81 -19.01 6.36
CA ASN A 243 37.53 -19.26 5.11
C ASN A 243 36.59 -19.43 3.91
N GLU A 244 35.55 -18.63 3.88
CA GLU A 244 34.59 -18.55 2.78
C GLU A 244 34.80 -17.25 1.99
N GLN A 245 34.52 -17.26 0.68
CA GLN A 245 34.66 -16.08 -0.18
C GLN A 245 33.36 -15.30 -0.33
N ASN A 246 32.25 -15.91 0.09
CA ASN A 246 30.92 -15.39 -0.07
C ASN A 246 30.17 -15.41 1.27
N ASN A 247 29.67 -14.28 1.66
CA ASN A 247 28.93 -14.14 2.92
C ASN A 247 27.74 -15.14 3.02
N PHE A 248 27.15 -15.51 1.88
CA PHE A 248 26.04 -16.50 1.86
C PHE A 248 26.49 -17.95 2.14
N GLU A 249 27.79 -18.22 2.19
CA GLU A 249 28.37 -19.50 2.58
C GLU A 249 28.70 -19.57 4.09
N THR A 250 28.51 -18.47 4.84
CA THR A 250 28.70 -18.46 6.30
C THR A 250 27.58 -19.21 7.00
N ASP A 251 27.85 -19.67 8.20
CA ASP A 251 26.99 -20.58 8.99
C ASP A 251 25.52 -20.14 9.07
N ILE A 252 25.25 -18.85 9.32
CA ILE A 252 23.87 -18.32 9.44
C ILE A 252 23.19 -18.31 8.07
N LEU A 253 23.78 -17.64 7.08
CA LEU A 253 23.15 -17.47 5.77
C LEU A 253 23.06 -18.79 5.00
N LYS A 254 24.09 -19.63 5.07
CA LYS A 254 24.10 -20.97 4.49
C LYS A 254 22.98 -21.87 5.02
N ALA A 255 22.67 -21.77 6.31
CA ALA A 255 21.56 -22.53 6.90
C ALA A 255 20.23 -22.13 6.26
N ILE A 256 19.97 -20.82 6.09
CA ILE A 256 18.74 -20.31 5.48
C ILE A 256 18.68 -20.65 3.99
N VAL A 257 19.79 -20.46 3.25
CA VAL A 257 19.91 -20.83 1.83
C VAL A 257 19.63 -22.32 1.63
N SER A 258 20.20 -23.17 2.50
CA SER A 258 20.03 -24.61 2.42
C SER A 258 18.58 -25.03 2.66
N GLU A 259 17.90 -24.43 3.63
CA GLU A 259 16.49 -24.72 3.90
C GLU A 259 15.57 -24.19 2.79
N ALA A 260 15.85 -22.98 2.27
CA ALA A 260 15.17 -22.45 1.10
C ALA A 260 15.34 -23.35 -0.13
N GLY A 261 16.55 -23.90 -0.32
CA GLY A 261 16.84 -24.91 -1.36
C GLY A 261 15.98 -26.17 -1.23
N LYS A 262 15.85 -26.72 -0.01
CA LYS A 262 14.97 -27.86 0.25
C LYS A 262 13.50 -27.56 -0.06
N LEU A 263 13.00 -26.42 0.41
CA LEU A 263 11.60 -26.03 0.19
C LEU A 263 11.29 -25.79 -1.28
N THR A 264 12.22 -25.20 -2.04
CA THR A 264 12.06 -24.95 -3.49
C THR A 264 12.39 -26.14 -4.37
N GLY A 265 13.02 -27.20 -3.80
CA GLY A 265 13.53 -28.32 -4.56
C GLY A 265 14.78 -28.02 -5.42
N SER A 266 15.42 -26.86 -5.19
CA SER A 266 16.63 -26.46 -5.90
C SER A 266 17.84 -27.23 -5.38
N THR A 267 18.58 -27.85 -6.28
CA THR A 267 19.84 -28.56 -5.96
C THR A 267 21.06 -27.65 -6.07
N ASP A 268 20.94 -26.54 -6.78
CA ASP A 268 21.98 -25.52 -6.91
C ASP A 268 21.84 -24.48 -5.80
N LEU A 269 22.59 -24.64 -4.72
CA LEU A 269 22.61 -23.71 -3.59
C LEU A 269 23.32 -22.38 -3.92
N ASN A 270 24.03 -22.28 -5.04
CA ASN A 270 24.65 -21.05 -5.51
C ASN A 270 23.69 -20.16 -6.29
N ASN A 271 22.45 -20.61 -6.51
CA ASN A 271 21.45 -19.85 -7.23
C ASN A 271 21.19 -18.48 -6.57
N PRO A 272 21.34 -17.37 -7.31
CA PRO A 272 21.11 -16.03 -6.77
C PRO A 272 19.74 -15.85 -6.12
N SER A 273 18.72 -16.55 -6.61
CA SER A 273 17.36 -16.47 -6.05
C SER A 273 17.28 -17.00 -4.61
N LEU A 274 18.02 -18.04 -4.27
CA LEU A 274 18.08 -18.56 -2.88
C LEU A 274 18.76 -17.56 -1.95
N ARG A 275 19.81 -16.87 -2.42
CA ARG A 275 20.51 -15.83 -1.67
C ARG A 275 19.61 -14.64 -1.38
N VAL A 276 18.83 -14.18 -2.39
CA VAL A 276 17.83 -13.12 -2.21
C VAL A 276 16.77 -13.52 -1.18
N ILE A 277 16.24 -14.74 -1.26
CA ILE A 277 15.25 -15.25 -0.30
C ILE A 277 15.83 -15.24 1.12
N ALA A 278 17.05 -15.70 1.30
CA ALA A 278 17.69 -15.77 2.62
C ALA A 278 17.94 -14.39 3.23
N ASP A 279 18.49 -13.47 2.46
CA ASP A 279 18.74 -12.09 2.87
C ASP A 279 17.44 -11.36 3.23
N HIS A 280 16.43 -11.47 2.35
CA HIS A 280 15.17 -10.75 2.50
C HIS A 280 14.30 -11.33 3.61
N LEU A 281 14.35 -12.64 3.87
CA LEU A 281 13.75 -13.24 5.06
C LEU A 281 14.29 -12.58 6.32
N ARG A 282 15.63 -12.48 6.43
CA ARG A 282 16.31 -11.90 7.59
C ARG A 282 15.91 -10.43 7.77
N ALA A 283 15.98 -9.63 6.70
CA ALA A 283 15.60 -8.22 6.70
C ALA A 283 14.11 -8.03 7.08
N ALA A 284 13.20 -8.74 6.43
CA ALA A 284 11.77 -8.63 6.70
C ALA A 284 11.41 -9.05 8.13
N SER A 285 11.99 -10.14 8.62
CA SER A 285 11.72 -10.63 9.98
C SER A 285 12.13 -9.63 11.06
N PHE A 286 13.31 -9.01 10.93
CA PHE A 286 13.74 -7.99 11.89
C PHE A 286 12.95 -6.69 11.80
N LEU A 287 12.56 -6.25 10.59
CA LEU A 287 11.70 -5.08 10.42
C LEU A 287 10.32 -5.29 11.06
N ILE A 288 9.73 -6.48 10.87
CA ILE A 288 8.44 -6.84 11.51
C ILE A 288 8.60 -6.95 13.03
N ALA A 289 9.70 -7.55 13.49
CA ALA A 289 9.99 -7.68 14.92
C ALA A 289 10.13 -6.30 15.62
N ASP A 290 10.64 -5.29 14.90
CA ASP A 290 10.73 -3.89 15.34
C ASP A 290 9.41 -3.10 15.16
N GLY A 291 8.30 -3.77 14.75
CA GLY A 291 6.96 -3.19 14.70
C GLY A 291 6.53 -2.62 13.34
N ILE A 292 7.30 -2.84 12.26
CA ILE A 292 6.89 -2.38 10.93
C ILE A 292 5.95 -3.41 10.28
N THR A 293 4.85 -2.93 9.72
CA THR A 293 3.93 -3.73 8.92
C THR A 293 4.03 -3.35 7.43
N PRO A 294 3.79 -4.28 6.49
CA PRO A 294 3.77 -3.97 5.06
C PRO A 294 2.66 -2.97 4.72
N THR A 295 3.02 -1.80 4.16
CA THR A 295 2.09 -0.74 3.75
C THR A 295 2.43 -0.22 2.35
N ASN A 296 1.65 0.76 1.83
CA ASN A 296 1.89 1.36 0.52
C ASN A 296 2.85 2.56 0.56
N GLU A 297 3.22 3.05 1.73
CA GLU A 297 4.02 4.26 1.90
C GLU A 297 5.10 4.08 2.99
N GLY A 298 6.10 4.93 2.95
CA GLY A 298 7.11 5.03 3.99
C GLY A 298 7.90 3.73 4.23
N ARG A 299 8.19 3.45 5.50
CA ARG A 299 8.95 2.26 5.93
C ARG A 299 8.26 0.94 5.59
N GLY A 300 6.92 0.91 5.72
CA GLY A 300 6.14 -0.28 5.39
C GLY A 300 6.15 -0.62 3.89
N TYR A 301 6.26 0.38 3.02
CA TYR A 301 6.46 0.15 1.59
C TYR A 301 7.80 -0.53 1.30
N VAL A 302 8.87 -0.12 1.96
CA VAL A 302 10.18 -0.76 1.79
C VAL A 302 10.13 -2.21 2.27
N LEU A 303 9.51 -2.49 3.43
CA LEU A 303 9.30 -3.85 3.91
C LEU A 303 8.50 -4.69 2.90
N ARG A 304 7.39 -4.16 2.38
CA ARG A 304 6.58 -4.81 1.33
C ARG A 304 7.39 -5.12 0.08
N ARG A 305 8.22 -4.18 -0.38
CA ARG A 305 9.11 -4.33 -1.52
C ARG A 305 10.11 -5.47 -1.31
N ILE A 306 10.72 -5.57 -0.13
CA ILE A 306 11.65 -6.65 0.25
C ILE A 306 10.94 -8.00 0.19
N ILE A 307 9.76 -8.13 0.82
CA ILE A 307 8.97 -9.36 0.82
C ILE A 307 8.60 -9.77 -0.60
N ARG A 308 8.06 -8.87 -1.41
CA ARG A 308 7.62 -9.15 -2.79
C ARG A 308 8.78 -9.54 -3.70
N ARG A 309 9.95 -8.94 -3.51
CA ARG A 309 11.16 -9.33 -4.24
C ARG A 309 11.57 -10.76 -3.91
N ALA A 310 11.56 -11.15 -2.64
CA ALA A 310 11.81 -12.54 -2.26
C ALA A 310 10.79 -13.51 -2.86
N LEU A 311 9.51 -13.15 -2.89
CA LEU A 311 8.45 -13.97 -3.48
C LEU A 311 8.61 -14.15 -5.00
N ARG A 312 9.02 -13.10 -5.73
CA ARG A 312 9.35 -13.22 -7.14
C ARG A 312 10.47 -14.24 -7.37
N HIS A 313 11.52 -14.19 -6.55
CA HIS A 313 12.61 -15.15 -6.62
C HIS A 313 12.18 -16.58 -6.26
N ALA A 314 11.29 -16.73 -5.29
CA ALA A 314 10.69 -18.03 -4.95
C ALA A 314 9.82 -18.57 -6.10
N HIS A 315 9.00 -17.72 -6.73
CA HIS A 315 8.20 -18.06 -7.89
C HIS A 315 9.08 -18.49 -9.09
N LYS A 316 10.22 -17.80 -9.32
CA LYS A 316 11.22 -18.17 -10.34
C LYS A 316 11.79 -19.57 -10.11
N LEU A 317 11.87 -20.02 -8.85
CA LEU A 317 12.26 -21.38 -8.47
C LEU A 317 11.10 -22.38 -8.49
N GLY A 318 9.92 -21.97 -8.96
CA GLY A 318 8.74 -22.83 -9.10
C GLY A 318 7.83 -22.93 -7.88
N MET A 319 8.07 -22.13 -6.83
CA MET A 319 7.21 -22.12 -5.64
C MET A 319 5.88 -21.45 -5.93
N LYS A 320 4.79 -22.09 -5.48
CA LYS A 320 3.41 -21.55 -5.52
C LYS A 320 2.83 -21.34 -4.12
N GLU A 321 3.47 -21.89 -3.11
CA GLU A 321 3.05 -21.77 -1.72
C GLU A 321 3.93 -20.78 -0.95
N PRO A 322 3.44 -20.23 0.19
CA PRO A 322 4.25 -19.40 1.07
C PRO A 322 5.55 -20.09 1.48
N ILE A 323 6.68 -19.38 1.39
CA ILE A 323 8.01 -19.88 1.72
C ILE A 323 8.64 -19.13 2.89
N LEU A 324 8.50 -17.80 2.95
CA LEU A 324 9.19 -16.97 3.95
C LEU A 324 8.73 -17.32 5.36
N SER A 325 7.43 -17.43 5.57
CA SER A 325 6.86 -17.81 6.87
C SER A 325 7.33 -19.19 7.34
N LYS A 326 7.59 -20.13 6.41
CA LYS A 326 8.13 -21.46 6.69
C LYS A 326 9.63 -21.44 7.04
N LEU A 327 10.37 -20.42 6.61
CA LEU A 327 11.80 -20.26 6.87
C LEU A 327 12.11 -19.56 8.22
N VAL A 328 11.14 -18.88 8.83
CA VAL A 328 11.32 -18.16 10.10
C VAL A 328 11.95 -19.04 11.20
N PRO A 329 11.56 -20.31 11.41
CA PRO A 329 12.17 -21.15 12.44
C PRO A 329 13.68 -21.36 12.28
N VAL A 330 14.21 -21.40 11.05
CA VAL A 330 15.65 -21.51 10.81
C VAL A 330 16.37 -20.22 11.21
N LEU A 331 15.77 -19.07 10.94
CA LEU A 331 16.31 -17.78 11.38
C LEU A 331 16.32 -17.67 12.91
N GLU A 332 15.25 -18.11 13.58
CA GLU A 332 15.15 -18.16 15.04
C GLU A 332 16.23 -19.06 15.67
N ASP A 333 16.48 -20.24 15.09
CA ASP A 333 17.54 -21.16 15.53
C ASP A 333 18.94 -20.51 15.44
N LYS A 334 19.20 -19.75 14.39
CA LYS A 334 20.54 -19.17 14.13
C LYS A 334 20.78 -17.83 14.79
N MET A 335 19.76 -16.99 14.95
CA MET A 335 19.90 -15.62 15.44
C MET A 335 19.10 -15.33 16.73
N GLY A 336 18.22 -16.23 17.17
CA GLY A 336 17.34 -16.00 18.30
C GLY A 336 18.07 -15.86 19.64
N GLU A 337 19.24 -16.48 19.82
CA GLU A 337 20.07 -16.32 21.02
C GLU A 337 20.62 -14.88 21.12
N ALA A 338 21.12 -14.34 19.99
CA ALA A 338 21.64 -12.98 19.94
C ALA A 338 20.52 -11.92 19.93
N TYR A 339 19.36 -12.28 19.41
CA TYR A 339 18.21 -11.39 19.26
C TYR A 339 16.91 -12.07 19.73
N PRO A 340 16.66 -12.12 21.05
CA PRO A 340 15.47 -12.77 21.62
C PRO A 340 14.14 -12.21 21.13
N LEU A 341 14.15 -11.02 20.61
CA LEU A 341 13.04 -10.32 19.98
C LEU A 341 12.45 -11.12 18.78
N LEU A 342 13.26 -11.88 18.02
CA LEU A 342 12.79 -12.76 16.95
C LEU A 342 11.89 -13.87 17.49
N ILE A 343 12.31 -14.50 18.58
CA ILE A 343 11.54 -15.57 19.23
C ILE A 343 10.25 -15.00 19.85
N LYS A 344 10.38 -13.86 20.56
CA LYS A 344 9.23 -13.20 21.20
C LYS A 344 8.14 -12.82 20.20
N ASN A 345 8.50 -12.36 19.01
CA ASN A 345 7.58 -11.90 17.99
C ASN A 345 7.34 -12.92 16.85
N SER A 346 7.74 -14.19 17.07
CA SER A 346 7.68 -15.27 16.07
C SER A 346 6.33 -15.36 15.33
N ASP A 347 5.24 -15.40 16.09
CA ASP A 347 3.89 -15.55 15.53
C ASP A 347 3.50 -14.32 14.70
N ILE A 348 3.85 -13.12 15.15
CA ILE A 348 3.60 -11.86 14.44
C ILE A 348 4.39 -11.83 13.13
N ILE A 349 5.66 -12.24 13.16
CA ILE A 349 6.52 -12.32 11.98
C ILE A 349 5.92 -13.29 10.96
N LYS A 350 5.60 -14.51 11.38
CA LYS A 350 5.01 -15.55 10.52
C LYS A 350 3.68 -15.11 9.92
N ALA A 351 2.82 -14.49 10.72
CA ALA A 351 1.50 -14.02 10.26
C ALA A 351 1.62 -12.90 9.21
N ASN A 352 2.45 -11.88 9.45
CA ASN A 352 2.66 -10.79 8.49
C ASN A 352 3.29 -11.28 7.17
N LEU A 353 4.30 -12.15 7.25
CA LEU A 353 4.90 -12.74 6.07
C LEU A 353 3.88 -13.57 5.29
N ALA A 354 3.17 -14.49 5.93
CA ALA A 354 2.19 -15.36 5.27
C ALA A 354 1.06 -14.56 4.61
N GLN A 355 0.58 -13.50 5.27
CA GLN A 355 -0.45 -12.63 4.73
C GLN A 355 0.02 -11.90 3.46
N GLU A 356 1.19 -11.25 3.46
CA GLU A 356 1.71 -10.56 2.28
C GLU A 356 2.05 -11.55 1.16
N GLU A 357 2.54 -12.75 1.49
CA GLU A 357 2.77 -13.85 0.55
C GLU A 357 1.48 -14.25 -0.15
N GLN A 358 0.40 -14.46 0.61
CA GLN A 358 -0.89 -14.87 0.07
C GLN A 358 -1.53 -13.76 -0.79
N GLN A 359 -1.49 -12.52 -0.32
CA GLN A 359 -2.04 -11.38 -1.06
C GLN A 359 -1.33 -11.14 -2.38
N PHE A 360 0.00 -11.28 -2.41
CA PHE A 360 0.78 -11.02 -3.60
C PHE A 360 0.81 -12.19 -4.59
N SER A 361 0.63 -13.43 -4.13
CA SER A 361 0.73 -14.62 -4.97
C SER A 361 -0.21 -14.59 -6.18
N SER A 362 -1.46 -14.16 -5.99
CA SER A 362 -2.46 -14.08 -7.08
C SER A 362 -2.11 -12.99 -8.12
N THR A 363 -1.62 -11.84 -7.66
CA THR A 363 -1.24 -10.73 -8.53
C THR A 363 0.11 -10.95 -9.19
N LEU A 364 1.02 -11.68 -8.54
CA LEU A 364 2.33 -12.03 -9.08
C LEU A 364 2.20 -12.86 -10.35
N GLU A 365 1.39 -13.91 -10.33
CA GLU A 365 1.22 -14.79 -11.52
C GLU A 365 0.66 -14.02 -12.72
N GLN A 366 -0.38 -13.19 -12.49
CA GLN A 366 -0.98 -12.37 -13.55
C GLN A 366 -0.02 -11.31 -14.08
N GLY A 367 0.69 -10.60 -13.20
CA GLY A 367 1.67 -9.58 -13.58
C GLY A 367 2.85 -10.17 -14.35
N MET A 368 3.36 -11.34 -13.94
CA MET A 368 4.42 -12.04 -14.66
C MET A 368 3.97 -12.49 -16.05
N GLN A 369 2.75 -13.03 -16.18
CA GLN A 369 2.20 -13.40 -17.49
C GLN A 369 2.05 -12.19 -18.42
N LEU A 370 1.59 -11.05 -17.89
CA LEU A 370 1.49 -9.79 -18.62
C LEU A 370 2.86 -9.33 -19.12
N LEU A 371 3.85 -9.33 -18.23
CA LEU A 371 5.22 -8.90 -18.51
C LEU A 371 5.89 -9.81 -19.55
N GLU A 372 5.78 -11.12 -19.40
CA GLU A 372 6.32 -12.10 -20.36
C GLU A 372 5.65 -11.99 -21.74
N SER A 373 4.34 -11.74 -21.76
CA SER A 373 3.61 -11.56 -23.02
C SER A 373 4.02 -10.29 -23.73
N ALA A 374 4.18 -9.18 -23.00
CA ALA A 374 4.63 -7.92 -23.55
C ALA A 374 6.05 -8.00 -24.12
N VAL A 375 6.95 -8.71 -23.43
CA VAL A 375 8.34 -8.90 -23.89
C VAL A 375 8.41 -9.75 -25.17
N LYS A 376 7.49 -10.71 -25.37
CA LYS A 376 7.44 -11.50 -26.61
C LYS A 376 7.09 -10.66 -27.85
N THR A 377 6.35 -9.58 -27.68
CA THR A 377 5.90 -8.68 -28.75
C THR A 377 6.68 -7.36 -28.78
N LEU A 378 7.70 -7.23 -27.95
CA LEU A 378 8.47 -6.00 -27.80
C LEU A 378 9.31 -5.73 -29.04
N GLU A 379 9.11 -4.57 -29.68
CA GLU A 379 10.00 -4.05 -30.72
C GLU A 379 11.10 -3.21 -30.04
N GLY A 380 12.31 -3.73 -30.01
CA GLY A 380 13.46 -3.10 -29.34
C GLY A 380 13.84 -3.78 -28.03
N ASN A 381 14.52 -3.02 -27.13
CA ASN A 381 15.05 -3.54 -25.86
C ASN A 381 14.59 -2.72 -24.62
N VAL A 382 13.59 -1.84 -24.77
CA VAL A 382 13.09 -0.99 -23.69
C VAL A 382 11.62 -1.31 -23.41
N ILE A 383 11.32 -1.71 -22.19
CA ILE A 383 9.94 -1.91 -21.70
C ILE A 383 9.32 -0.54 -21.44
N SER A 384 8.12 -0.28 -21.98
CA SER A 384 7.46 1.03 -21.86
C SER A 384 7.13 1.38 -20.41
N GLY A 385 7.26 2.67 -20.05
CA GLY A 385 6.88 3.17 -18.73
C GLY A 385 5.39 3.00 -18.41
N GLU A 386 4.51 2.95 -19.42
CA GLU A 386 3.08 2.63 -19.25
C GLU A 386 2.86 1.22 -18.71
N LEU A 387 3.60 0.23 -19.23
CA LEU A 387 3.52 -1.14 -18.73
C LEU A 387 4.08 -1.23 -17.32
N VAL A 388 5.22 -0.56 -17.05
CA VAL A 388 5.82 -0.49 -15.70
C VAL A 388 4.84 0.14 -14.72
N PHE A 389 4.19 1.24 -15.09
CA PHE A 389 3.17 1.92 -14.29
C PHE A 389 1.95 1.02 -14.04
N LYS A 390 1.44 0.35 -15.05
CA LYS A 390 0.32 -0.59 -14.91
C LYS A 390 0.65 -1.76 -13.99
N LEU A 391 1.86 -2.30 -14.08
CA LEU A 391 2.35 -3.36 -13.18
C LEU A 391 2.43 -2.87 -11.74
N TYR A 392 2.89 -1.64 -11.52
CA TYR A 392 2.96 -1.02 -10.21
C TYR A 392 1.57 -0.73 -9.63
N ASP A 393 0.73 -0.01 -10.37
CA ASP A 393 -0.55 0.51 -9.88
C ASP A 393 -1.61 -0.60 -9.70
N THR A 394 -1.72 -1.51 -10.68
CA THR A 394 -2.79 -2.53 -10.72
C THR A 394 -2.37 -3.84 -10.06
N TYR A 395 -1.13 -4.28 -10.30
CA TYR A 395 -0.65 -5.60 -9.83
C TYR A 395 0.27 -5.49 -8.61
N GLY A 396 0.59 -4.29 -8.16
CA GLY A 396 1.45 -4.06 -7.01
C GLY A 396 2.89 -4.54 -7.21
N PHE A 397 3.39 -4.54 -8.45
CA PHE A 397 4.78 -4.82 -8.77
C PHE A 397 5.64 -3.61 -8.47
N PRO A 398 6.55 -3.64 -7.51
CA PRO A 398 7.55 -2.61 -7.38
C PRO A 398 8.37 -2.44 -8.67
N VAL A 399 8.76 -1.20 -8.98
CA VAL A 399 9.48 -0.88 -10.25
C VAL A 399 10.78 -1.67 -10.37
N ASP A 400 11.51 -1.83 -9.26
CA ASP A 400 12.74 -2.62 -9.20
C ASP A 400 12.53 -4.09 -9.55
N MET A 401 11.38 -4.68 -9.25
CA MET A 401 11.06 -6.05 -9.71
C MET A 401 10.94 -6.13 -11.22
N THR A 402 10.34 -5.12 -11.85
CA THR A 402 10.26 -5.04 -13.31
C THR A 402 11.64 -4.77 -13.90
N ALA A 403 12.45 -3.93 -13.26
CA ALA A 403 13.83 -3.67 -13.66
C ALA A 403 14.72 -4.92 -13.54
N ASP A 404 14.59 -5.70 -12.46
CA ASP A 404 15.30 -6.97 -12.29
C ASP A 404 14.93 -7.98 -13.39
N PHE A 405 13.63 -8.09 -13.71
CA PHE A 405 13.18 -8.93 -14.80
C PHE A 405 13.76 -8.48 -16.15
N ALA A 406 13.75 -7.17 -16.41
CA ALA A 406 14.31 -6.60 -17.64
C ALA A 406 15.81 -6.89 -17.73
N ARG A 407 16.58 -6.70 -16.66
CA ARG A 407 18.01 -7.00 -16.58
C ARG A 407 18.31 -8.47 -16.86
N GLU A 408 17.52 -9.40 -16.32
CA GLU A 408 17.66 -10.84 -16.57
C GLU A 408 17.44 -11.21 -18.04
N LYS A 409 16.72 -10.37 -18.80
CA LYS A 409 16.45 -10.55 -20.23
C LYS A 409 17.30 -9.66 -21.13
N ASN A 410 18.31 -8.94 -20.58
CA ASN A 410 19.11 -7.92 -21.26
C ASN A 410 18.23 -6.80 -21.87
N LEU A 411 17.16 -6.43 -21.16
CA LEU A 411 16.27 -5.32 -21.48
C LEU A 411 16.48 -4.18 -20.48
N SER A 412 15.98 -3.00 -20.81
CA SER A 412 15.83 -1.85 -19.91
C SER A 412 14.37 -1.46 -19.75
N ILE A 413 14.10 -0.55 -18.81
CA ILE A 413 12.77 0.03 -18.59
C ILE A 413 12.82 1.53 -18.87
N ASP A 414 11.71 2.10 -19.35
CA ASP A 414 11.56 3.55 -19.52
C ASP A 414 11.12 4.17 -18.19
N ILE A 415 12.11 4.52 -17.37
CA ILE A 415 11.88 5.09 -16.04
C ILE A 415 11.34 6.51 -16.12
N ASP A 416 11.73 7.31 -17.12
CA ASP A 416 11.29 8.70 -17.27
C ASP A 416 9.79 8.76 -17.59
N GLN A 417 9.31 7.89 -18.47
CA GLN A 417 7.88 7.76 -18.75
C GLN A 417 7.11 7.29 -17.53
N TYR A 418 7.64 6.31 -16.78
CA TYR A 418 7.03 5.84 -15.53
C TYR A 418 6.90 6.98 -14.51
N ASP A 419 7.98 7.75 -14.27
CA ASP A 419 8.00 8.85 -13.30
C ASP A 419 7.01 9.96 -13.69
N SER A 420 6.86 10.23 -14.99
CA SER A 420 5.86 11.17 -15.50
C SER A 420 4.43 10.72 -15.16
N LEU A 421 4.10 9.44 -15.39
CA LEU A 421 2.78 8.87 -15.09
C LEU A 421 2.50 8.87 -13.57
N MET A 422 3.50 8.56 -12.76
CA MET A 422 3.41 8.63 -11.29
C MET A 422 3.16 10.06 -10.80
N LYS A 423 3.78 11.05 -11.43
CA LYS A 423 3.57 12.47 -11.13
C LYS A 423 2.13 12.88 -11.47
N GLU A 424 1.65 12.50 -12.64
CA GLU A 424 0.26 12.76 -13.06
C GLU A 424 -0.75 12.11 -12.11
N GLN A 425 -0.51 10.89 -11.64
CA GLN A 425 -1.37 10.22 -10.66
C GLN A 425 -1.41 11.00 -9.34
N LYS A 426 -0.24 11.42 -8.84
CA LYS A 426 -0.14 12.23 -7.61
C LYS A 426 -0.83 13.59 -7.76
N GLU A 427 -0.71 14.22 -8.92
CA GLU A 427 -1.38 15.50 -9.22
C GLU A 427 -2.91 15.33 -9.30
N ARG A 428 -3.40 14.25 -9.92
CA ARG A 428 -4.83 13.90 -9.93
C ARG A 428 -5.37 13.62 -8.53
N ALA A 429 -4.63 12.93 -7.68
CA ALA A 429 -4.99 12.70 -6.28
C ALA A 429 -4.98 14.02 -5.46
N ARG A 430 -4.08 14.96 -5.78
CA ARG A 430 -4.02 16.28 -5.13
C ARG A 430 -5.08 17.24 -5.65
N SER A 431 -5.47 17.17 -6.91
CA SER A 431 -6.47 18.06 -7.50
C SER A 431 -7.90 17.76 -7.05
N SER A 432 -8.15 16.61 -6.43
CA SER A 432 -9.40 16.32 -5.72
C SER A 432 -9.51 17.05 -4.37
N SER A 433 -8.45 17.69 -3.87
CA SER A 433 -8.43 18.62 -2.72
C SER A 433 -8.16 20.04 -3.23
N SER A 434 -9.20 20.72 -3.71
CA SER A 434 -9.10 21.85 -4.64
C SER A 434 -8.72 23.22 -4.05
N PHE A 435 -8.35 23.38 -2.78
CA PHE A 435 -8.10 24.70 -2.18
C PHE A 435 -6.68 24.98 -1.66
N ASN A 436 -5.81 23.97 -1.51
CA ASN A 436 -4.45 24.18 -1.02
C ASN A 436 -3.51 24.92 -1.98
N SER A 437 -3.93 25.19 -3.22
CA SER A 437 -3.12 25.87 -4.23
C SER A 437 -3.24 27.40 -4.23
N ILE A 438 -4.15 27.97 -3.45
CA ILE A 438 -4.44 29.42 -3.45
C ILE A 438 -3.60 30.18 -2.41
N ILE A 439 -3.00 29.50 -1.42
CA ILE A 439 -2.20 30.17 -0.39
C ILE A 439 -0.75 30.34 -0.86
N PRO A 440 -0.28 31.58 -1.18
CA PRO A 440 1.09 31.80 -1.65
C PRO A 440 2.12 31.34 -0.59
N GLU A 441 3.14 30.59 -1.01
CA GLU A 441 4.23 30.14 -0.13
C GLU A 441 5.05 31.32 0.46
N SER A 442 5.00 32.48 -0.21
CA SER A 442 5.78 33.69 0.14
C SER A 442 5.08 34.63 1.12
N LEU A 443 3.95 34.22 1.72
CA LEU A 443 3.20 35.10 2.62
C LEU A 443 3.96 35.30 3.94
N ASN A 444 4.64 36.42 4.09
CA ASN A 444 5.34 36.81 5.30
C ASN A 444 4.42 37.76 6.08
N ILE A 445 3.65 37.22 7.03
CA ILE A 445 2.72 37.98 7.86
C ILE A 445 3.35 38.18 9.23
N GLU A 446 3.43 39.43 9.69
CA GLU A 446 3.93 39.76 11.03
C GLU A 446 2.86 39.45 12.08
N GLY A 447 3.28 38.79 13.18
CA GLY A 447 2.42 38.44 14.29
C GLY A 447 2.04 36.96 14.34
N LYS A 448 1.06 36.63 15.16
CA LYS A 448 0.43 35.31 15.28
C LYS A 448 -1.05 35.47 15.56
N THR A 449 -1.82 34.43 15.34
CA THR A 449 -3.23 34.35 15.75
C THR A 449 -3.34 33.59 17.07
N ASP A 450 -3.96 34.18 18.08
CA ASP A 450 -4.24 33.50 19.34
C ASP A 450 -5.62 32.81 19.28
N PHE A 451 -5.63 31.49 19.47
CA PHE A 451 -6.84 30.66 19.43
C PHE A 451 -7.53 30.61 20.78
N LEU A 452 -8.75 31.12 20.85
CA LEU A 452 -9.58 31.18 22.08
C LEU A 452 -10.83 30.29 22.01
N GLY A 453 -10.95 29.47 20.97
CA GLY A 453 -12.16 28.70 20.68
C GLY A 453 -12.38 27.46 21.55
N TYR A 454 -11.50 27.17 22.53
CA TYR A 454 -11.77 26.14 23.53
C TYR A 454 -12.80 26.63 24.59
N GLU A 455 -12.78 27.93 24.85
CA GLU A 455 -13.58 28.54 25.94
C GLU A 455 -14.72 29.41 25.41
N SER A 456 -14.57 30.02 24.23
CA SER A 456 -15.53 31.00 23.70
C SER A 456 -15.92 30.68 22.25
N ASN A 457 -17.21 30.82 21.95
CA ASN A 457 -17.77 30.64 20.59
C ASN A 457 -17.92 31.94 19.81
N SER A 458 -17.78 33.09 20.50
CA SER A 458 -17.79 34.43 19.93
C SER A 458 -16.81 35.33 20.67
N ILE A 459 -16.02 36.10 19.94
CA ILE A 459 -15.07 37.05 20.48
C ILE A 459 -15.02 38.34 19.66
N SER A 460 -14.66 39.43 20.32
CA SER A 460 -14.26 40.69 19.65
C SER A 460 -12.77 40.64 19.35
N SER A 461 -12.39 40.91 18.08
CA SER A 461 -11.02 40.89 17.62
C SER A 461 -10.74 42.01 16.63
N SER A 462 -9.60 41.99 15.99
CA SER A 462 -9.24 42.90 14.90
C SER A 462 -8.60 42.17 13.76
N ILE A 463 -8.80 42.66 12.55
CA ILE A 463 -8.23 42.10 11.34
C ILE A 463 -6.72 42.39 11.25
N LEU A 464 -5.90 41.35 11.20
CA LEU A 464 -4.45 41.46 10.98
C LEU A 464 -4.14 41.67 9.49
N GLU A 465 -4.77 40.86 8.63
CA GLU A 465 -4.52 40.89 7.21
C GLU A 465 -5.75 40.41 6.44
N ILE A 466 -5.88 40.86 5.19
CA ILE A 466 -6.90 40.43 4.22
C ILE A 466 -6.20 40.03 2.94
N ILE A 467 -6.58 38.88 2.41
CA ILE A 467 -6.04 38.32 1.17
C ILE A 467 -7.20 38.00 0.22
N PRO A 468 -7.44 38.83 -0.81
CA PRO A 468 -8.46 38.55 -1.82
C PRO A 468 -8.08 37.33 -2.67
N SER A 469 -9.06 36.54 -3.11
CA SER A 469 -8.83 35.37 -3.97
C SER A 469 -8.49 35.75 -5.42
N SER A 470 -8.89 36.93 -5.87
CA SER A 470 -8.82 37.30 -7.29
C SER A 470 -7.67 38.23 -7.73
N ASP A 471 -6.89 38.80 -6.76
CA ASP A 471 -5.75 39.66 -7.13
C ASP A 471 -4.74 39.84 -5.98
N VAL A 472 -3.49 39.54 -6.25
CA VAL A 472 -2.39 39.66 -5.27
C VAL A 472 -2.00 41.13 -5.00
N ASN A 473 -2.52 42.09 -5.77
CA ASN A 473 -2.15 43.50 -5.74
C ASN A 473 -3.24 44.44 -5.20
N ASN A 474 -4.28 43.92 -4.56
CA ASN A 474 -5.36 44.75 -4.01
C ASN A 474 -4.99 45.25 -2.60
N ASP A 475 -5.41 46.51 -2.26
CA ASP A 475 -5.03 47.31 -1.08
C ASP A 475 -5.53 46.75 0.30
N GLY A 476 -5.71 45.40 0.44
CA GLY A 476 -6.12 44.77 1.72
C GLY A 476 -7.57 45.10 2.11
N GLU A 477 -8.47 45.16 1.12
CA GLU A 477 -9.90 45.36 1.28
C GLU A 477 -10.70 44.26 0.58
N LEU A 478 -11.83 43.82 1.16
CA LEU A 478 -12.81 42.92 0.54
C LEU A 478 -14.17 43.57 0.55
N SER A 479 -14.83 43.56 -0.60
CA SER A 479 -16.17 44.16 -0.85
C SER A 479 -17.23 43.05 -1.01
N GLU A 480 -18.50 43.45 -1.07
CA GLU A 480 -19.64 42.55 -1.24
C GLU A 480 -19.46 41.60 -2.44
N ASP A 481 -19.81 40.33 -2.24
CA ASP A 481 -19.65 39.19 -3.15
C ASP A 481 -18.19 38.79 -3.48
N GLU A 482 -17.18 39.43 -2.88
CA GLU A 482 -15.79 39.02 -3.05
C GLU A 482 -15.42 37.87 -2.08
N GLU A 483 -14.69 36.89 -2.63
CA GLU A 483 -14.09 35.81 -1.86
C GLU A 483 -12.66 36.17 -1.45
N GLY A 484 -12.28 35.73 -0.24
CA GLY A 484 -10.94 35.97 0.25
C GLY A 484 -10.67 35.29 1.60
N MET A 485 -9.54 35.64 2.17
CA MET A 485 -9.10 35.17 3.47
C MET A 485 -8.94 36.35 4.43
N ILE A 486 -9.51 36.22 5.63
CA ILE A 486 -9.34 37.19 6.71
C ILE A 486 -8.50 36.54 7.83
N LEU A 487 -7.47 37.24 8.26
CA LEU A 487 -6.65 36.84 9.41
C LEU A 487 -7.02 37.74 10.61
N LEU A 488 -7.26 37.10 11.75
CA LEU A 488 -7.61 37.79 12.99
C LEU A 488 -6.46 37.70 13.99
N LYS A 489 -6.36 38.69 14.89
CA LYS A 489 -5.43 38.68 16.02
C LYS A 489 -5.79 37.59 17.01
N GLU A 490 -7.06 37.49 17.31
CA GLU A 490 -7.66 36.47 18.20
C GLU A 490 -8.83 35.84 17.49
N THR A 491 -9.00 34.49 17.59
CA THR A 491 -10.08 33.81 16.89
C THR A 491 -10.74 32.72 17.75
N PRO A 492 -12.08 32.53 17.65
CA PRO A 492 -12.77 31.39 18.22
C PRO A 492 -12.80 30.21 17.21
N PHE A 493 -12.40 30.42 15.95
CA PHE A 493 -12.45 29.43 14.89
C PHE A 493 -11.29 28.45 15.01
N TYR A 494 -11.57 27.18 15.10
CA TYR A 494 -10.59 26.10 15.01
C TYR A 494 -10.14 25.98 13.54
N ALA A 495 -8.87 26.00 13.30
CA ALA A 495 -8.32 25.74 11.97
C ALA A 495 -8.06 24.24 11.78
N GLU A 496 -8.29 23.74 10.57
CA GLU A 496 -8.09 22.33 10.22
C GLU A 496 -6.73 21.82 10.71
N SER A 497 -6.78 20.82 11.57
CA SER A 497 -5.59 20.21 12.15
C SER A 497 -5.93 18.87 12.78
N GLY A 498 -4.97 17.91 12.77
CA GLY A 498 -5.11 16.61 13.45
C GLY A 498 -6.29 15.77 12.96
N GLY A 499 -6.72 15.97 11.70
CA GLY A 499 -7.87 15.27 11.13
C GLY A 499 -9.24 15.89 11.44
N GLN A 500 -9.32 16.93 12.28
CA GLN A 500 -10.54 17.70 12.50
C GLN A 500 -10.62 18.84 11.47
N VAL A 501 -11.74 18.99 10.78
CA VAL A 501 -12.03 20.08 9.83
C VAL A 501 -12.07 21.44 10.50
N GLY A 502 -11.86 22.49 9.70
CA GLY A 502 -11.96 23.88 10.16
C GLY A 502 -13.40 24.31 10.49
N ASP A 503 -13.52 25.29 11.36
CA ASP A 503 -14.81 25.84 11.70
C ASP A 503 -15.39 26.75 10.61
N LYS A 504 -16.71 26.86 10.65
CA LYS A 504 -17.53 27.77 9.85
C LYS A 504 -18.24 28.78 10.74
N GLY A 505 -18.61 29.92 10.17
CA GLY A 505 -19.34 30.92 10.94
C GLY A 505 -19.32 32.30 10.30
N LEU A 506 -19.42 33.35 11.09
CA LEU A 506 -19.55 34.73 10.62
C LEU A 506 -18.51 35.64 11.28
N ILE A 507 -17.92 36.53 10.46
CA ILE A 507 -17.16 37.68 10.96
C ILE A 507 -17.96 38.95 10.63
N LYS A 508 -18.26 39.76 11.63
CA LYS A 508 -19.13 40.93 11.53
C LYS A 508 -18.37 42.20 11.88
N SER A 509 -18.58 43.29 11.14
CA SER A 509 -18.03 44.63 11.44
C SER A 509 -18.95 45.71 10.90
N ASN A 510 -19.42 46.60 11.81
CA ASN A 510 -20.20 47.82 11.44
C ASN A 510 -21.30 47.58 10.39
N GLY A 511 -22.01 46.48 10.43
CA GLY A 511 -23.04 46.10 9.47
C GLY A 511 -22.54 45.33 8.24
N SER A 512 -21.24 45.12 8.11
CA SER A 512 -20.63 44.20 7.15
C SER A 512 -20.62 42.77 7.68
N ILE A 513 -20.83 41.78 6.80
CA ILE A 513 -20.87 40.34 7.17
C ILE A 513 -19.99 39.56 6.19
N PHE A 514 -19.05 38.83 6.75
CA PHE A 514 -18.22 37.86 6.04
C PHE A 514 -18.60 36.45 6.49
N ASP A 515 -19.00 35.62 5.56
CA ASP A 515 -19.42 34.24 5.78
C ASP A 515 -18.23 33.31 5.62
N VAL A 516 -17.77 32.73 6.73
CA VAL A 516 -16.62 31.82 6.79
C VAL A 516 -17.10 30.40 6.50
N PHE A 517 -16.67 29.83 5.39
CA PHE A 517 -17.01 28.46 4.99
C PHE A 517 -15.90 27.45 5.34
N ASP A 518 -14.67 27.90 5.66
CA ASP A 518 -13.57 27.06 6.11
C ASP A 518 -12.54 27.87 6.90
N THR A 519 -11.78 27.19 7.78
CA THR A 519 -10.67 27.80 8.52
C THR A 519 -9.44 26.91 8.43
N GLN A 520 -8.36 27.44 7.87
CA GLN A 520 -7.11 26.74 7.61
C GLN A 520 -5.96 27.30 8.45
N LYS A 521 -4.91 26.47 8.68
CA LYS A 521 -3.72 26.88 9.44
C LYS A 521 -2.51 27.02 8.53
N LYS A 522 -1.75 28.12 8.66
CA LYS A 522 -0.45 28.31 8.04
C LYS A 522 0.56 28.91 9.03
N GLY A 523 1.51 28.09 9.46
CA GLY A 523 2.41 28.46 10.57
C GLY A 523 1.62 28.79 11.83
N ASP A 524 1.82 29.99 12.39
CA ASP A 524 1.12 30.48 13.58
C ASP A 524 -0.15 31.30 13.27
N HIS A 525 -0.61 31.28 12.01
CA HIS A 525 -1.78 32.04 11.56
C HIS A 525 -2.97 31.16 11.25
N PHE A 526 -4.18 31.65 11.58
CA PHE A 526 -5.45 31.04 11.23
C PHE A 526 -6.11 31.87 10.13
N LEU A 527 -6.35 31.23 8.98
CA LEU A 527 -6.90 31.81 7.76
C LEU A 527 -8.39 31.48 7.71
N HIS A 528 -9.24 32.50 7.79
CA HIS A 528 -10.69 32.36 7.68
C HIS A 528 -11.06 32.57 6.21
N LEU A 529 -11.39 31.49 5.52
CA LEU A 529 -11.79 31.50 4.09
C LEU A 529 -13.29 31.74 3.99
N GLY A 530 -13.69 32.71 3.17
CA GLY A 530 -15.09 33.06 3.10
C GLY A 530 -15.42 34.05 1.99
N VAL A 531 -16.66 34.56 2.04
CA VAL A 531 -17.21 35.52 1.10
C VAL A 531 -17.90 36.66 1.84
N VAL A 532 -17.73 37.88 1.37
CA VAL A 532 -18.45 39.05 1.91
C VAL A 532 -19.91 39.01 1.47
N LYS A 533 -20.82 38.79 2.42
CA LYS A 533 -22.28 38.79 2.16
C LYS A 533 -22.89 40.18 2.10
N SER A 534 -22.27 41.14 2.78
CA SER A 534 -22.71 42.55 2.76
C SER A 534 -21.59 43.45 3.25
N GLY A 535 -21.45 44.63 2.71
CA GLY A 535 -20.53 45.70 3.10
C GLY A 535 -19.10 45.49 2.67
N THR A 536 -18.16 45.95 3.52
CA THR A 536 -16.74 45.98 3.19
C THR A 536 -15.91 45.73 4.40
N PHE A 537 -14.78 45.05 4.27
CA PHE A 537 -13.80 44.78 5.33
C PHE A 537 -12.43 45.33 4.97
N LYS A 538 -11.76 45.94 5.96
CA LYS A 538 -10.43 46.53 5.85
C LYS A 538 -9.49 46.04 6.93
N LYS A 539 -8.20 46.05 6.66
CA LYS A 539 -7.17 45.78 7.66
C LYS A 539 -7.32 46.71 8.87
N LYS A 540 -7.20 46.14 10.08
CA LYS A 540 -7.36 46.74 11.39
C LYS A 540 -8.82 47.04 11.77
N ASP A 541 -9.81 46.69 10.96
CA ASP A 541 -11.20 46.83 11.41
C ASP A 541 -11.47 46.01 12.69
N PRO A 542 -12.22 46.59 13.65
CA PRO A 542 -12.71 45.78 14.74
C PRO A 542 -13.84 44.90 14.29
N VAL A 543 -13.78 43.63 14.66
CA VAL A 543 -14.72 42.60 14.23
C VAL A 543 -15.24 41.80 15.40
N GLU A 544 -16.43 41.25 15.26
CA GLU A 544 -16.97 40.19 16.09
C GLU A 544 -16.92 38.89 15.27
N ALA A 545 -16.18 37.92 15.78
CA ALA A 545 -15.99 36.62 15.15
C ALA A 545 -16.83 35.57 15.90
N GLU A 546 -17.76 34.91 15.22
CA GLU A 546 -18.75 34.02 15.81
C GLU A 546 -18.78 32.71 14.98
N ILE A 547 -18.51 31.58 15.65
CA ILE A 547 -18.56 30.25 14.99
C ILE A 547 -20.00 29.75 14.85
N ASN A 548 -20.24 28.87 13.88
CA ASN A 548 -21.49 28.11 13.82
C ASN A 548 -21.49 27.03 14.91
N GLN A 549 -22.23 27.33 15.98
CA GLN A 549 -22.28 26.48 17.18
C GLN A 549 -22.77 25.05 16.86
N GLN A 550 -23.81 24.92 16.05
CA GLN A 550 -24.37 23.59 15.71
C GLN A 550 -23.40 22.77 14.90
N TYR A 551 -22.67 23.39 13.99
CA TYR A 551 -21.60 22.76 13.21
C TYR A 551 -20.49 22.26 14.15
N ARG A 552 -19.97 23.13 15.02
CA ARG A 552 -18.94 22.83 16.00
C ARG A 552 -19.37 21.70 16.95
N ASP A 553 -20.60 21.69 17.43
CA ASP A 553 -21.07 20.68 18.36
C ASP A 553 -21.12 19.30 17.72
N ARG A 554 -21.55 19.18 16.43
CA ARG A 554 -21.47 17.92 15.69
C ARG A 554 -20.03 17.45 15.49
N VAL A 555 -19.13 18.35 15.11
CA VAL A 555 -17.70 18.05 14.97
C VAL A 555 -17.11 17.56 16.31
N LYS A 556 -17.41 18.23 17.43
CA LYS A 556 -16.96 17.80 18.77
C LYS A 556 -17.45 16.40 19.12
N SER A 557 -18.72 16.09 18.82
CA SER A 557 -19.31 14.76 19.08
C SER A 557 -18.58 13.68 18.29
N ASN A 558 -18.38 13.89 17.00
CA ASN A 558 -17.65 12.96 16.15
C ASN A 558 -16.18 12.82 16.57
N HIS A 559 -15.51 13.93 16.97
CA HIS A 559 -14.12 13.88 17.40
C HIS A 559 -13.95 13.14 18.73
N SER A 560 -14.83 13.40 19.69
CA SER A 560 -14.80 12.73 20.99
C SER A 560 -15.12 11.23 20.85
N ALA A 561 -16.06 10.88 19.96
CA ALA A 561 -16.36 9.48 19.64
C ALA A 561 -15.18 8.76 18.99
N THR A 562 -14.35 9.47 18.20
CA THR A 562 -13.14 8.89 17.58
C THR A 562 -12.17 8.38 18.66
N HIS A 563 -11.96 9.12 19.74
CA HIS A 563 -11.12 8.69 20.86
C HIS A 563 -11.69 7.49 21.61
N LEU A 564 -13.02 7.48 21.87
CA LEU A 564 -13.66 6.32 22.47
C LEU A 564 -13.61 5.08 21.54
N LEU A 565 -13.77 5.28 20.24
CA LEU A 565 -13.63 4.23 19.23
C LEU A 565 -12.21 3.65 19.22
N HIS A 566 -11.17 4.51 19.22
CA HIS A 566 -9.78 4.06 19.25
C HIS A 566 -9.48 3.21 20.50
N ALA A 567 -9.89 3.68 21.67
CA ALA A 567 -9.72 2.95 22.93
C ALA A 567 -10.49 1.61 22.92
N SER A 568 -11.71 1.58 22.37
CA SER A 568 -12.52 0.36 22.23
C SER A 568 -11.90 -0.65 21.27
N LEU A 569 -11.38 -0.17 20.14
CA LEU A 569 -10.63 -1.00 19.18
C LEU A 569 -9.40 -1.65 19.83
N ARG A 570 -8.61 -0.87 20.58
CA ARG A 570 -7.46 -1.41 21.32
C ARG A 570 -7.86 -2.43 22.39
N THR A 571 -8.96 -2.19 23.08
CA THR A 571 -9.46 -3.09 24.12
C THR A 571 -9.90 -4.44 23.55
N ILE A 572 -10.54 -4.46 22.38
CA ILE A 572 -11.12 -5.67 21.79
C ILE A 572 -10.13 -6.36 20.83
N LEU A 573 -9.41 -5.60 20.00
CA LEU A 573 -8.51 -6.17 18.99
C LEU A 573 -7.06 -6.27 19.45
N GLY A 574 -6.65 -5.48 20.45
CA GLY A 574 -5.30 -5.50 21.04
C GLY A 574 -4.49 -4.23 20.80
N ASP A 575 -3.35 -4.15 21.50
CA ASP A 575 -2.48 -2.97 21.55
C ASP A 575 -1.81 -2.59 20.22
N HIS A 576 -1.82 -3.47 19.23
CA HIS A 576 -1.28 -3.21 17.89
C HIS A 576 -2.14 -2.22 17.09
N VAL A 577 -3.36 -1.91 17.56
CA VAL A 577 -4.22 -0.91 16.92
C VAL A 577 -3.62 0.47 17.16
N GLU A 578 -3.10 1.07 16.08
CA GLU A 578 -2.56 2.41 16.04
C GLU A 578 -3.28 3.23 14.99
N GLN A 579 -3.53 4.51 15.27
CA GLN A 579 -4.09 5.43 14.27
C GLN A 579 -3.11 5.60 13.10
N LYS A 580 -3.63 5.45 11.87
CA LYS A 580 -2.91 5.72 10.61
C LYS A 580 -3.47 6.92 9.86
N GLY A 581 -4.68 7.34 10.20
CA GLY A 581 -5.33 8.54 9.69
C GLY A 581 -6.65 8.79 10.41
N SER A 582 -7.11 10.04 10.36
CA SER A 582 -8.41 10.44 10.88
C SER A 582 -8.98 11.57 10.03
N LEU A 583 -10.29 11.59 9.86
CA LEU A 583 -11.04 12.71 9.35
C LEU A 583 -12.32 12.83 10.17
N VAL A 584 -12.53 14.02 10.72
CA VAL A 584 -13.69 14.32 11.54
C VAL A 584 -14.35 15.58 11.01
N ASP A 585 -15.57 15.45 10.50
CA ASP A 585 -16.41 16.54 10.04
C ASP A 585 -17.75 16.57 10.81
N ASP A 586 -18.67 17.43 10.40
CA ASP A 586 -19.98 17.57 11.05
C ASP A 586 -20.96 16.44 10.67
N SER A 587 -20.67 15.67 9.65
CA SER A 587 -21.52 14.57 9.16
C SER A 587 -21.10 13.22 9.72
N ARG A 588 -19.80 12.97 9.85
CA ARG A 588 -19.25 11.67 10.25
C ARG A 588 -17.84 11.76 10.81
N LEU A 589 -17.40 10.67 11.40
CA LEU A 589 -16.00 10.41 11.69
C LEU A 589 -15.49 9.29 10.78
N ARG A 590 -14.22 9.38 10.41
CA ARG A 590 -13.46 8.34 9.69
C ARG A 590 -12.18 8.07 10.45
N PHE A 591 -11.95 6.81 10.79
CA PHE A 591 -10.78 6.38 11.53
C PHE A 591 -10.05 5.27 10.81
N ASP A 592 -8.82 5.54 10.39
CA ASP A 592 -7.93 4.61 9.72
C ASP A 592 -6.91 4.07 10.73
N PHE A 593 -6.77 2.77 10.86
CA PHE A 593 -5.95 2.15 11.90
C PHE A 593 -5.24 0.88 11.42
N ALA A 594 -4.15 0.54 12.11
CA ALA A 594 -3.38 -0.66 11.83
C ALA A 594 -4.14 -1.91 12.31
N HIS A 595 -4.56 -2.75 11.36
CA HIS A 595 -5.13 -4.07 11.61
C HIS A 595 -5.08 -4.92 10.33
N ASN A 596 -4.71 -6.20 10.47
CA ASN A 596 -4.32 -7.02 9.31
C ASN A 596 -5.47 -7.76 8.63
N SER A 597 -6.60 -7.95 9.32
CA SER A 597 -7.77 -8.71 8.81
C SER A 597 -9.05 -7.88 8.87
N SER A 598 -10.09 -8.31 8.15
CA SER A 598 -11.44 -7.77 8.34
C SER A 598 -11.90 -8.04 9.78
N ILE A 599 -12.59 -7.08 10.36
CA ILE A 599 -13.17 -7.25 11.70
C ILE A 599 -14.45 -8.06 11.57
N GLU A 600 -14.56 -9.13 12.33
CA GLU A 600 -15.77 -9.94 12.39
C GLU A 600 -16.93 -9.12 12.95
N LYS A 601 -18.16 -9.41 12.50
CA LYS A 601 -19.37 -8.65 12.86
C LYS A 601 -19.57 -8.58 14.38
N GLU A 602 -19.31 -9.68 15.06
CA GLU A 602 -19.42 -9.79 16.51
C GLU A 602 -18.47 -8.81 17.23
N ASN A 603 -17.26 -8.65 16.72
CA ASN A 603 -16.28 -7.71 17.25
C ASN A 603 -16.66 -6.25 16.93
N LEU A 604 -17.22 -5.98 15.73
CA LEU A 604 -17.73 -4.64 15.39
C LEU A 604 -18.89 -4.25 16.30
N ASP A 605 -19.82 -5.17 16.53
CA ASP A 605 -20.95 -4.96 17.45
C ASP A 605 -20.47 -4.75 18.89
N ALA A 606 -19.45 -5.48 19.33
CA ALA A 606 -18.85 -5.33 20.65
C ALA A 606 -18.14 -3.97 20.81
N ILE A 607 -17.40 -3.51 19.79
CA ILE A 607 -16.74 -2.20 19.76
C ILE A 607 -17.79 -1.09 19.83
N GLU A 608 -18.81 -1.15 19.00
CA GLU A 608 -19.92 -0.18 18.96
C GLU A 608 -20.65 -0.11 20.31
N ASN A 609 -20.95 -1.26 20.90
CA ASN A 609 -21.58 -1.34 22.23
C ASN A 609 -20.70 -0.70 23.31
N LEU A 610 -19.40 -1.03 23.33
CA LEU A 610 -18.46 -0.50 24.32
C LEU A 610 -18.34 1.02 24.24
N VAL A 611 -18.30 1.58 23.02
CA VAL A 611 -18.32 3.05 22.84
C VAL A 611 -19.61 3.64 23.40
N ASN A 612 -20.76 3.06 23.07
CA ASN A 612 -22.04 3.58 23.55
C ASN A 612 -22.24 3.41 25.05
N GLU A 613 -21.67 2.38 25.67
CA GLU A 613 -21.60 2.23 27.12
C GLU A 613 -20.80 3.37 27.78
N GLU A 614 -19.65 3.76 27.21
CA GLU A 614 -18.85 4.88 27.71
C GLU A 614 -19.58 6.24 27.51
N ILE A 615 -20.30 6.40 26.39
CA ILE A 615 -21.15 7.56 26.15
C ILE A 615 -22.26 7.65 27.21
N ALA A 616 -22.94 6.55 27.48
CA ALA A 616 -24.05 6.49 28.44
C ALA A 616 -23.65 6.77 29.89
N LYS A 617 -22.37 6.60 30.25
CA LYS A 617 -21.87 6.96 31.59
C LYS A 617 -21.87 8.46 31.88
N ASP A 618 -21.99 9.30 30.86
CA ASP A 618 -22.02 10.78 30.97
C ASP A 618 -20.88 11.35 31.81
N ILE A 619 -19.65 10.92 31.56
CA ILE A 619 -18.44 11.31 32.32
C ILE A 619 -17.86 12.61 31.77
N GLU A 620 -17.36 13.48 32.66
CA GLU A 620 -16.69 14.71 32.28
C GLU A 620 -15.38 14.44 31.52
N SER A 621 -15.16 15.14 30.40
CA SER A 621 -13.93 15.12 29.63
C SER A 621 -12.93 16.13 30.20
N LEU A 622 -11.75 15.67 30.57
CA LEU A 622 -10.70 16.51 31.18
C LEU A 622 -9.58 16.79 30.17
N THR A 623 -9.11 18.02 30.19
CA THR A 623 -7.99 18.45 29.35
C THR A 623 -6.93 19.12 30.21
N GLU A 624 -5.68 18.71 30.08
CA GLU A 624 -4.53 19.29 30.79
C GLU A 624 -3.42 19.60 29.75
N THR A 625 -2.69 20.69 30.01
CA THR A 625 -1.44 20.95 29.26
C THR A 625 -0.26 20.56 30.14
N LEU A 626 0.57 19.66 29.66
CA LEU A 626 1.67 19.03 30.39
C LEU A 626 2.93 18.99 29.51
N PRO A 627 4.14 18.99 30.13
CA PRO A 627 5.33 18.58 29.41
C PRO A 627 5.18 17.17 28.81
N ILE A 628 5.71 16.96 27.62
CA ILE A 628 5.53 15.71 26.86
C ILE A 628 5.96 14.46 27.68
N ASP A 629 7.06 14.57 28.43
CA ASP A 629 7.56 13.46 29.27
C ASP A 629 6.60 13.11 30.43
N GLU A 630 5.88 14.08 30.95
CA GLU A 630 4.87 13.86 31.99
C GLU A 630 3.59 13.27 31.40
N ALA A 631 3.21 13.71 30.20
CA ALA A 631 2.07 13.16 29.47
C ALA A 631 2.26 11.66 29.19
N ILE A 632 3.43 11.28 28.70
CA ILE A 632 3.78 9.88 28.44
C ILE A 632 3.78 9.04 29.73
N LYS A 633 4.33 9.58 30.84
CA LYS A 633 4.31 8.91 32.15
C LYS A 633 2.89 8.69 32.69
N LYS A 634 1.94 9.56 32.35
CA LYS A 634 0.51 9.41 32.67
C LYS A 634 -0.20 8.41 31.74
N GLY A 635 0.50 7.81 30.80
CA GLY A 635 -0.06 6.82 29.86
C GLY A 635 -0.73 7.43 28.62
N ALA A 636 -0.47 8.71 28.34
CA ALA A 636 -1.02 9.34 27.15
C ALA A 636 -0.43 8.71 25.87
N ILE A 637 -1.30 8.32 24.95
CA ILE A 637 -0.90 7.81 23.64
C ILE A 637 -0.50 9.01 22.78
N ALA A 638 0.75 8.96 22.28
CA ALA A 638 1.27 9.93 21.32
C ALA A 638 1.30 9.29 19.93
N PHE A 639 0.92 10.01 18.89
CA PHE A 639 0.99 9.50 17.52
C PHE A 639 2.41 9.66 16.97
N PHE A 640 2.96 8.58 16.45
CA PHE A 640 4.29 8.59 15.85
C PHE A 640 4.29 9.41 14.55
N GLY A 641 5.18 10.43 14.50
CA GLY A 641 5.40 11.26 13.30
C GLY A 641 4.96 12.72 13.46
N ASP A 642 4.20 13.06 14.48
CA ASP A 642 3.85 14.44 14.77
C ASP A 642 4.98 15.15 15.54
N LYS A 643 5.29 16.38 15.13
CA LYS A 643 6.22 17.24 15.87
C LYS A 643 5.46 17.90 17.01
N TYR A 644 5.59 17.37 18.20
CA TYR A 644 5.04 17.96 19.40
C TYR A 644 5.97 19.05 19.95
N GLY A 645 5.41 20.11 20.50
CA GLY A 645 6.16 21.08 21.28
C GLY A 645 6.58 20.53 22.65
N ASP A 646 7.29 21.32 23.43
CA ASP A 646 7.70 20.96 24.79
C ASP A 646 6.48 20.72 25.71
N ASP A 647 5.40 21.49 25.53
CA ASP A 647 4.12 21.33 26.20
C ASP A 647 3.07 20.78 25.24
N VAL A 648 2.33 19.76 25.68
CA VAL A 648 1.30 19.08 24.92
C VAL A 648 -0.03 19.06 25.62
N ARG A 649 -1.12 19.13 24.84
CA ARG A 649 -2.48 19.02 25.37
C ARG A 649 -2.89 17.56 25.47
N VAL A 650 -3.16 17.09 26.69
CA VAL A 650 -3.62 15.72 27.00
C VAL A 650 -5.12 15.76 27.21
N LEU A 651 -5.83 14.94 26.47
CA LEU A 651 -7.25 14.71 26.60
C LEU A 651 -7.49 13.38 27.33
N ASN A 652 -8.32 13.43 28.40
CA ASN A 652 -8.79 12.26 29.13
C ASN A 652 -10.31 12.18 29.03
N ILE A 653 -10.81 11.18 28.34
CA ILE A 653 -12.25 10.89 28.17
C ILE A 653 -12.60 9.56 28.83
N GLY A 654 -13.75 9.48 29.49
CA GLY A 654 -14.21 8.25 30.13
C GLY A 654 -13.43 7.88 31.38
N ASN A 655 -12.90 8.87 32.11
CA ASN A 655 -12.16 8.68 33.36
C ASN A 655 -10.98 7.69 33.21
N GLY A 656 -10.16 7.90 32.17
CA GLY A 656 -9.00 7.08 31.85
C GLY A 656 -9.27 5.97 30.84
N PHE A 657 -10.47 5.89 30.29
CA PHE A 657 -10.78 4.95 29.20
C PHE A 657 -9.99 5.27 27.92
N SER A 658 -9.93 6.58 27.55
CA SER A 658 -9.00 7.08 26.53
C SER A 658 -8.18 8.23 27.10
N VAL A 659 -6.84 8.15 26.98
CA VAL A 659 -5.91 9.22 27.36
C VAL A 659 -4.96 9.43 26.17
N GLU A 660 -5.11 10.56 25.47
CA GLU A 660 -4.41 10.80 24.21
C GLU A 660 -3.93 12.24 24.08
N LEU A 661 -2.87 12.46 23.28
CA LEU A 661 -2.43 13.80 22.90
C LEU A 661 -3.37 14.32 21.80
N CYS A 662 -4.13 15.36 22.11
CA CYS A 662 -5.08 15.92 21.14
C CYS A 662 -5.27 17.44 21.28
N GLY A 663 -5.06 18.17 20.17
CA GLY A 663 -5.28 19.60 20.04
C GLY A 663 -6.69 19.98 19.58
N GLY A 664 -7.56 19.01 19.28
CA GLY A 664 -8.90 19.25 18.75
C GLY A 664 -9.91 19.77 19.76
N THR A 665 -11.14 20.00 19.28
CA THR A 665 -12.27 20.42 20.13
C THR A 665 -13.13 19.22 20.52
N HIS A 666 -13.54 19.15 21.80
CA HIS A 666 -14.24 18.01 22.37
C HIS A 666 -15.50 18.42 23.15
N VAL A 667 -16.36 17.43 23.35
CA VAL A 667 -17.52 17.56 24.26
C VAL A 667 -17.05 17.70 25.70
N LYS A 668 -17.83 18.37 26.51
CA LYS A 668 -17.53 18.50 27.95
C LYS A 668 -17.86 17.24 28.73
N ARG A 669 -18.84 16.48 28.27
CA ARG A 669 -19.30 15.24 28.88
C ARG A 669 -19.53 14.21 27.80
N THR A 670 -19.26 12.92 28.07
CA THR A 670 -19.44 11.85 27.08
C THR A 670 -20.87 11.71 26.58
N GLY A 671 -21.87 12.00 27.44
CA GLY A 671 -23.30 11.98 27.06
C GLY A 671 -23.69 12.98 25.96
N GLU A 672 -22.93 14.07 25.78
CA GLU A 672 -23.17 15.07 24.71
C GLU A 672 -22.89 14.49 23.30
N ILE A 673 -22.16 13.38 23.19
CA ILE A 673 -21.89 12.70 21.93
C ILE A 673 -23.18 12.16 21.30
N GLY A 674 -24.09 11.70 22.14
CA GLY A 674 -25.28 10.96 21.71
C GLY A 674 -24.92 9.54 21.23
N LEU A 675 -25.88 8.89 20.56
CA LEU A 675 -25.66 7.54 20.02
C LEU A 675 -24.55 7.55 18.97
N MET A 676 -23.58 6.63 19.05
CA MET A 676 -22.62 6.36 17.98
C MET A 676 -23.05 5.10 17.20
N LYS A 677 -23.01 5.18 15.85
CA LYS A 677 -23.31 4.05 14.97
C LYS A 677 -22.20 3.89 13.94
N ILE A 678 -21.61 2.70 13.86
CA ILE A 678 -20.67 2.32 12.80
C ILE A 678 -21.45 2.12 11.49
N ILE A 679 -21.03 2.83 10.43
CA ILE A 679 -21.66 2.74 9.09
C ILE A 679 -20.94 1.72 8.22
N SER A 680 -19.62 1.73 8.25
CA SER A 680 -18.80 0.86 7.39
C SER A 680 -17.49 0.46 8.05
N GLU A 681 -16.99 -0.70 7.66
CA GLU A 681 -15.65 -1.19 7.93
C GLU A 681 -15.06 -1.74 6.63
N SER A 682 -13.86 -1.28 6.26
CA SER A 682 -13.22 -1.68 5.00
C SER A 682 -11.71 -1.64 5.07
N GLY A 683 -11.03 -2.42 4.21
CA GLY A 683 -9.60 -2.32 4.00
C GLY A 683 -9.28 -1.19 3.02
N ILE A 684 -8.38 -0.28 3.38
CA ILE A 684 -7.91 0.78 2.47
C ILE A 684 -6.51 0.52 1.92
N SER A 685 -5.73 -0.23 2.66
CA SER A 685 -4.43 -0.74 2.21
C SER A 685 -4.08 -1.98 3.02
N ALA A 686 -3.04 -2.70 2.63
CA ALA A 686 -2.60 -3.85 3.41
C ALA A 686 -2.18 -3.40 4.82
N GLY A 687 -2.74 -4.06 5.82
CA GLY A 687 -2.50 -3.76 7.22
C GLY A 687 -3.18 -2.50 7.74
N VAL A 688 -4.03 -1.83 6.95
CA VAL A 688 -4.78 -0.66 7.38
C VAL A 688 -6.28 -0.83 7.10
N ARG A 689 -7.06 -0.72 8.15
CA ARG A 689 -8.53 -0.77 8.10
C ARG A 689 -9.11 0.60 8.36
N ARG A 690 -10.28 0.84 7.83
CA ARG A 690 -11.06 2.07 7.98
C ARG A 690 -12.41 1.76 8.63
N ILE A 691 -12.76 2.50 9.65
CA ILE A 691 -14.12 2.56 10.17
C ILE A 691 -14.66 3.97 9.89
N GLU A 692 -15.89 4.02 9.41
CA GLU A 692 -16.69 5.23 9.34
C GLU A 692 -17.88 5.10 10.30
N ALA A 693 -18.17 6.16 11.05
CA ALA A 693 -19.27 6.17 12.01
C ALA A 693 -19.91 7.56 12.08
N VAL A 694 -21.12 7.60 12.59
CA VAL A 694 -21.91 8.82 12.83
C VAL A 694 -22.30 8.90 14.30
N THR A 695 -22.52 10.12 14.79
CA THR A 695 -22.92 10.34 16.19
C THR A 695 -24.20 11.20 16.28
N GLY A 696 -24.91 11.09 17.40
CA GLY A 696 -26.03 11.93 17.77
C GLY A 696 -27.05 12.15 16.65
N GLN A 697 -27.11 13.38 16.13
CA GLN A 697 -28.03 13.71 15.04
C GLN A 697 -27.76 12.95 13.74
N GLY A 698 -26.50 12.64 13.43
CA GLY A 698 -26.13 11.81 12.27
C GLY A 698 -26.68 10.40 12.37
N ALA A 699 -26.71 9.79 13.56
CA ALA A 699 -27.30 8.49 13.78
C ALA A 699 -28.85 8.52 13.62
N ASN A 700 -29.49 9.63 14.00
CA ASN A 700 -30.92 9.80 13.76
C ASN A 700 -31.26 9.95 12.27
N PHE A 701 -30.47 10.70 11.52
CA PHE A 701 -30.62 10.80 10.06
C PHE A 701 -30.46 9.44 9.37
N LEU A 702 -29.47 8.66 9.79
CA LEU A 702 -29.28 7.28 9.29
C LEU A 702 -30.51 6.41 9.59
N LEU A 703 -31.08 6.54 10.78
CA LEU A 703 -32.31 5.83 11.13
C LEU A 703 -33.47 6.21 10.21
N ASP A 704 -33.72 7.52 10.03
CA ASP A 704 -34.78 8.03 9.18
C ASP A 704 -34.61 7.54 7.72
N GLU A 705 -33.39 7.52 7.20
CA GLU A 705 -33.08 7.02 5.85
C GLU A 705 -33.36 5.51 5.73
N LEU A 706 -32.86 4.71 6.66
CA LEU A 706 -33.10 3.26 6.68
C LEU A 706 -34.58 2.92 6.81
N GLU A 707 -35.33 3.66 7.63
CA GLU A 707 -36.78 3.50 7.74
C GLU A 707 -37.50 3.79 6.43
N GLN A 708 -37.12 4.89 5.76
CA GLN A 708 -37.71 5.26 4.46
C GLN A 708 -37.41 4.21 3.40
N ASP A 709 -36.18 3.73 3.33
CA ASP A 709 -35.80 2.68 2.38
C ASP A 709 -36.56 1.38 2.66
N PHE A 710 -36.61 0.95 3.91
CA PHE A 710 -37.30 -0.27 4.32
C PHE A 710 -38.81 -0.21 4.05
N LEU A 711 -39.45 0.92 4.36
CA LEU A 711 -40.86 1.16 4.06
C LEU A 711 -41.13 1.18 2.55
N SER A 712 -40.24 1.81 1.78
CA SER A 712 -40.34 1.85 0.32
C SER A 712 -40.23 0.46 -0.32
N ILE A 713 -39.31 -0.37 0.19
CA ILE A 713 -39.17 -1.78 -0.23
C ILE A 713 -40.40 -2.59 0.09
N ASN A 714 -40.92 -2.50 1.33
CA ASN A 714 -42.11 -3.22 1.75
C ASN A 714 -43.37 -2.78 0.96
N ASN A 715 -43.54 -1.48 0.74
CA ASN A 715 -44.65 -0.94 -0.07
C ASN A 715 -44.59 -1.48 -1.51
N GLU A 716 -43.40 -1.47 -2.13
CA GLU A 716 -43.24 -2.00 -3.48
C GLU A 716 -43.53 -3.50 -3.58
N LEU A 717 -43.22 -4.24 -2.51
CA LEU A 717 -43.49 -5.68 -2.42
C LEU A 717 -44.93 -6.00 -1.94
N PHE A 718 -45.74 -4.99 -1.62
CA PHE A 718 -47.11 -5.14 -1.03
C PHE A 718 -47.10 -5.92 0.30
N VAL A 719 -46.04 -5.72 1.11
CA VAL A 719 -45.94 -6.34 2.43
C VAL A 719 -46.50 -5.38 3.48
N ASN A 720 -47.41 -5.87 4.31
CA ASN A 720 -47.89 -5.13 5.49
C ASN A 720 -46.84 -5.26 6.61
N PHE A 721 -46.08 -4.20 6.82
CA PHE A 721 -45.18 -4.13 7.96
C PHE A 721 -45.94 -3.61 9.17
N ASP A 722 -45.99 -4.43 10.21
CA ASP A 722 -46.49 -3.99 11.54
C ASP A 722 -45.31 -3.27 12.25
N ASP A 723 -45.50 -1.98 12.50
CA ASP A 723 -44.45 -1.12 13.12
C ASP A 723 -44.29 -1.48 14.61
N SER A 724 -43.83 -2.69 14.88
CA SER A 724 -43.55 -3.19 16.22
C SER A 724 -42.23 -2.64 16.78
N ARG A 725 -42.05 -1.29 16.83
CA ARG A 725 -40.95 -0.61 17.56
C ARG A 725 -41.03 -0.87 19.08
N GLU A 726 -42.13 -1.48 19.58
CA GLU A 726 -42.32 -1.72 21.00
C GLU A 726 -41.21 -2.62 21.56
N GLY A 727 -40.24 -1.96 22.23
CA GLY A 727 -39.23 -2.60 23.06
C GLY A 727 -37.80 -2.67 22.51
N LEU A 728 -37.53 -2.16 21.32
CA LEU A 728 -36.13 -2.07 20.81
C LEU A 728 -35.53 -0.70 21.14
N GLU A 729 -34.31 -0.69 21.72
CA GLU A 729 -33.51 0.52 21.79
C GLU A 729 -33.13 0.99 20.37
N ILE A 730 -32.91 2.28 20.14
CA ILE A 730 -32.63 2.89 18.83
C ILE A 730 -31.51 2.14 18.07
N LEU A 731 -30.43 1.81 18.77
CA LEU A 731 -29.31 1.08 18.19
C LEU A 731 -29.72 -0.32 17.70
N GLY A 732 -30.52 -1.03 18.47
CA GLY A 732 -31.06 -2.35 18.11
C GLY A 732 -31.97 -2.28 16.88
N TYR A 733 -32.77 -1.22 16.77
CA TYR A 733 -33.65 -1.00 15.65
C TYR A 733 -32.88 -0.63 14.35
N ILE A 734 -31.88 0.24 14.43
CA ILE A 734 -31.00 0.51 13.28
C ILE A 734 -30.33 -0.78 12.78
N ARG A 735 -29.80 -1.60 13.69
CA ARG A 735 -29.19 -2.89 13.33
C ARG A 735 -30.19 -3.86 12.68
N PHE A 736 -31.42 -3.88 13.17
CA PHE A 736 -32.48 -4.67 12.58
C PHE A 736 -32.74 -4.25 11.12
N LEU A 737 -33.00 -2.96 10.87
CA LEU A 737 -33.24 -2.42 9.53
C LEU A 737 -32.07 -2.70 8.57
N GLN A 738 -30.83 -2.48 9.02
CA GLN A 738 -29.63 -2.77 8.23
C GLN A 738 -29.52 -4.25 7.86
N ASN A 739 -29.81 -5.15 8.82
CA ASN A 739 -29.75 -6.59 8.58
C ASN A 739 -30.81 -7.03 7.56
N GLU A 740 -32.03 -6.51 7.66
CA GLU A 740 -33.11 -6.84 6.72
C GLU A 740 -32.78 -6.35 5.30
N ILE A 741 -32.35 -5.07 5.14
CA ILE A 741 -31.99 -4.53 3.83
C ILE A 741 -30.79 -5.27 3.22
N ASN A 742 -29.80 -5.65 4.03
CA ASN A 742 -28.67 -6.48 3.58
C ASN A 742 -29.13 -7.86 3.10
N LEU A 743 -30.04 -8.52 3.85
CA LEU A 743 -30.60 -9.80 3.46
C LEU A 743 -31.35 -9.69 2.12
N PHE A 744 -32.10 -8.61 1.90
CA PHE A 744 -32.78 -8.36 0.62
C PHE A 744 -31.75 -8.18 -0.52
N GLY A 745 -30.65 -7.48 -0.27
CA GLY A 745 -29.54 -7.34 -1.22
C GLY A 745 -28.92 -8.69 -1.58
N GLU A 746 -28.66 -9.54 -0.60
CA GLU A 746 -28.16 -10.91 -0.82
C GLU A 746 -29.12 -11.74 -1.68
N LEU A 747 -30.41 -11.72 -1.36
CA LEU A 747 -31.43 -12.44 -2.13
C LEU A 747 -31.52 -11.98 -3.58
N LEU A 748 -31.32 -10.67 -3.83
CA LEU A 748 -31.40 -10.04 -5.16
C LEU A 748 -30.05 -9.99 -5.88
N ASN A 749 -28.96 -10.41 -5.21
CA ASN A 749 -27.60 -10.32 -5.69
C ASN A 749 -27.22 -8.88 -6.13
N CYS A 750 -27.49 -7.91 -5.25
CA CYS A 750 -27.16 -6.50 -5.43
C CYS A 750 -26.74 -5.85 -4.11
N SER A 751 -26.15 -4.64 -4.18
CA SER A 751 -25.84 -3.86 -2.98
C SER A 751 -27.10 -3.31 -2.31
N PRO A 752 -27.06 -3.04 -0.98
CA PRO A 752 -28.22 -2.57 -0.21
C PRO A 752 -28.89 -1.33 -0.80
N ASP A 753 -28.13 -0.37 -1.31
CA ASP A 753 -28.59 0.87 -1.96
C ASP A 753 -29.32 0.64 -3.29
N GLN A 754 -29.22 -0.54 -3.87
CA GLN A 754 -29.83 -0.91 -5.14
C GLN A 754 -31.06 -1.82 -5.01
N VAL A 755 -31.37 -2.25 -3.79
CA VAL A 755 -32.45 -3.22 -3.53
C VAL A 755 -33.79 -2.77 -4.14
N LEU A 756 -34.25 -1.57 -3.85
CA LEU A 756 -35.50 -1.03 -4.35
C LEU A 756 -35.53 -0.96 -5.89
N LYS A 757 -34.48 -0.44 -6.49
CA LYS A 757 -34.34 -0.36 -7.96
C LYS A 757 -34.35 -1.74 -8.60
N ARG A 758 -33.73 -2.71 -7.97
CA ARG A 758 -33.67 -4.09 -8.45
C ARG A 758 -35.02 -4.77 -8.39
N ILE A 759 -35.81 -4.54 -7.34
CA ILE A 759 -37.19 -5.05 -7.21
C ILE A 759 -38.04 -4.45 -8.33
N ILE A 760 -38.01 -3.14 -8.52
CA ILE A 760 -38.79 -2.48 -9.58
C ILE A 760 -38.40 -3.04 -10.94
N PHE A 761 -37.11 -3.16 -11.23
CA PHE A 761 -36.64 -3.71 -12.51
C PHE A 761 -37.15 -5.13 -12.76
N ILE A 762 -37.14 -6.04 -11.73
CA ILE A 762 -37.62 -7.42 -11.89
C ILE A 762 -39.15 -7.43 -12.11
N LYS A 763 -39.87 -6.55 -11.46
CA LYS A 763 -41.35 -6.44 -11.68
C LYS A 763 -41.68 -5.99 -13.10
N GLU A 764 -40.99 -4.96 -13.59
CA GLU A 764 -41.14 -4.50 -14.98
C GLU A 764 -40.76 -5.58 -15.99
N GLU A 765 -39.64 -6.29 -15.76
CA GLU A 765 -39.25 -7.44 -16.58
C GLU A 765 -40.28 -8.56 -16.57
N ASN A 766 -40.87 -8.89 -15.42
CA ASN A 766 -41.93 -9.88 -15.31
C ASN A 766 -43.19 -9.46 -16.08
N GLN A 767 -43.54 -8.19 -16.03
CA GLN A 767 -44.67 -7.66 -16.77
C GLN A 767 -44.44 -7.80 -18.29
N LEU A 768 -43.29 -7.34 -18.78
CA LEU A 768 -42.96 -7.43 -20.21
C LEU A 768 -42.94 -8.89 -20.70
N LEU A 769 -42.34 -9.80 -19.96
CA LEU A 769 -42.29 -11.21 -20.28
C LEU A 769 -43.72 -11.86 -20.29
N SER A 770 -44.58 -11.41 -19.38
CA SER A 770 -45.97 -11.88 -19.33
C SER A 770 -46.80 -11.40 -20.53
N GLU A 771 -46.60 -10.13 -20.94
CA GLU A 771 -47.25 -9.55 -22.12
C GLU A 771 -46.80 -10.25 -23.41
N GLU A 772 -45.51 -10.50 -23.59
CA GLU A 772 -44.97 -11.23 -24.73
C GLU A 772 -45.48 -12.69 -24.82
N LEU A 773 -45.64 -13.35 -23.68
CA LEU A 773 -46.18 -14.71 -23.58
C LEU A 773 -47.72 -14.77 -23.68
N ASN A 774 -48.42 -13.64 -23.81
CA ASN A 774 -49.89 -13.55 -23.72
C ASN A 774 -50.44 -14.22 -22.44
N LYS A 775 -49.73 -14.08 -21.33
CA LYS A 775 -50.15 -14.58 -20.01
C LYS A 775 -50.75 -13.44 -19.19
N ASN A 776 -51.65 -13.74 -18.29
CA ASN A 776 -52.07 -12.76 -17.29
C ASN A 776 -50.85 -12.36 -16.43
N SER A 777 -50.75 -11.08 -16.08
CA SER A 777 -49.80 -10.64 -15.07
C SER A 777 -49.98 -11.47 -13.79
N PRO A 778 -48.88 -11.86 -13.13
CA PRO A 778 -48.99 -12.64 -11.88
C PRO A 778 -49.92 -11.90 -10.89
N ASP A 779 -50.82 -12.61 -10.24
CA ASP A 779 -51.61 -12.04 -9.17
C ASP A 779 -50.73 -11.52 -8.06
N ILE A 780 -51.03 -10.32 -7.52
CA ILE A 780 -50.31 -9.73 -6.40
C ILE A 780 -50.79 -10.49 -5.16
N GLU A 781 -49.94 -11.41 -4.69
CA GLU A 781 -50.10 -12.04 -3.36
C GLU A 781 -49.66 -11.06 -2.29
N LEU A 782 -50.42 -10.98 -1.18
CA LEU A 782 -50.04 -10.27 0.02
C LEU A 782 -49.12 -11.18 0.84
N PHE A 783 -47.93 -10.73 1.07
CA PHE A 783 -46.95 -11.43 1.91
C PHE A 783 -46.87 -10.76 3.30
N GLU A 784 -46.59 -11.56 4.32
CA GLU A 784 -46.31 -11.07 5.66
C GLU A 784 -44.83 -10.74 5.84
N ASP A 785 -43.95 -11.24 4.96
CA ASP A 785 -42.51 -11.13 5.01
C ASP A 785 -41.93 -10.71 3.63
N ALA A 786 -41.10 -9.67 3.61
CA ALA A 786 -40.48 -9.14 2.40
C ALA A 786 -39.53 -10.13 1.74
N SER A 787 -38.82 -10.95 2.53
CA SER A 787 -37.93 -11.98 1.99
C SER A 787 -38.69 -13.06 1.23
N GLU A 788 -39.88 -13.42 1.70
CA GLU A 788 -40.74 -14.35 0.97
C GLU A 788 -41.29 -13.72 -0.30
N ALA A 789 -41.68 -12.44 -0.26
CA ALA A 789 -42.13 -11.70 -1.44
C ALA A 789 -41.03 -11.63 -2.51
N ILE A 790 -39.78 -11.35 -2.12
CA ILE A 790 -38.61 -11.31 -3.04
C ILE A 790 -38.36 -12.69 -3.66
N LYS A 791 -38.40 -13.76 -2.86
CA LYS A 791 -38.25 -15.13 -3.37
C LYS A 791 -39.32 -15.50 -4.36
N SER A 792 -40.59 -15.12 -4.08
CA SER A 792 -41.72 -15.32 -4.99
C SER A 792 -41.52 -14.54 -6.30
N LEU A 793 -41.13 -13.27 -6.22
CA LEU A 793 -40.85 -12.40 -7.37
C LEU A 793 -39.77 -13.01 -8.28
N LEU A 794 -38.67 -13.50 -7.70
CA LEU A 794 -37.60 -14.19 -8.42
C LEU A 794 -38.02 -15.50 -9.05
N SER A 795 -38.85 -16.27 -8.35
CA SER A 795 -39.42 -17.54 -8.87
C SER A 795 -40.28 -17.30 -10.10
N VAL A 796 -41.15 -16.29 -10.05
CA VAL A 796 -41.98 -15.86 -11.20
C VAL A 796 -41.09 -15.44 -12.37
N ASN A 797 -40.06 -14.64 -12.14
CA ASN A 797 -39.12 -14.20 -13.17
C ASN A 797 -38.43 -15.38 -13.85
N GLN A 798 -37.93 -16.35 -13.08
CA GLN A 798 -37.31 -17.55 -13.62
C GLN A 798 -38.27 -18.42 -14.44
N SER A 799 -39.53 -18.53 -13.96
CA SER A 799 -40.56 -19.29 -14.69
C SER A 799 -40.90 -18.65 -16.02
N LEU A 800 -41.12 -17.33 -16.04
CA LEU A 800 -41.42 -16.58 -17.27
C LEU A 800 -40.25 -16.64 -18.29
N LYS A 801 -39.01 -16.50 -17.82
CA LYS A 801 -37.82 -16.67 -18.69
C LYS A 801 -37.69 -18.07 -19.27
N LYS A 802 -38.06 -19.10 -18.50
CA LYS A 802 -38.10 -20.49 -18.98
C LYS A 802 -39.18 -20.69 -20.02
N ASP A 803 -40.37 -20.14 -19.80
CA ASP A 803 -41.48 -20.25 -20.74
C ASP A 803 -41.21 -19.47 -22.03
N MET A 804 -40.54 -18.31 -21.94
CA MET A 804 -40.12 -17.55 -23.12
C MET A 804 -39.12 -18.35 -23.98
N LYS A 805 -38.11 -18.96 -23.33
CA LYS A 805 -37.15 -19.84 -24.04
C LYS A 805 -37.86 -21.04 -24.71
N LYS A 806 -38.89 -21.60 -24.04
CA LYS A 806 -39.67 -22.68 -24.61
C LYS A 806 -40.48 -22.23 -25.82
N SER A 807 -41.16 -21.09 -25.76
CA SER A 807 -41.89 -20.48 -26.86
C SER A 807 -41.00 -20.22 -28.07
N GLN A 808 -39.84 -19.59 -27.86
CA GLN A 808 -38.83 -19.36 -28.90
C GLN A 808 -38.31 -20.67 -29.52
N SER A 809 -38.15 -21.73 -28.72
CA SER A 809 -37.74 -23.05 -29.21
C SER A 809 -38.86 -23.77 -30.03
N GLU A 810 -40.14 -23.54 -29.71
CA GLU A 810 -41.28 -24.07 -30.47
C GLU A 810 -41.45 -23.32 -31.81
N ASP A 811 -41.27 -22.01 -31.84
CA ASP A 811 -41.24 -21.18 -33.05
C ASP A 811 -40.08 -21.55 -33.98
N LEU A 812 -38.91 -21.81 -33.45
CA LEU A 812 -37.76 -22.35 -34.19
C LEU A 812 -38.05 -23.73 -34.76
N GLY A 813 -38.82 -24.57 -34.05
CA GLY A 813 -39.23 -25.90 -34.51
C GLY A 813 -40.18 -25.86 -35.71
N SER A 814 -41.08 -24.88 -35.78
CA SER A 814 -41.94 -24.64 -36.97
C SER A 814 -41.13 -24.08 -38.13
N SER A 815 -40.17 -23.19 -37.87
CA SER A 815 -39.25 -22.61 -38.83
C SER A 815 -38.33 -23.66 -39.49
N VAL A 816 -37.88 -24.69 -38.75
CA VAL A 816 -37.07 -25.79 -39.28
C VAL A 816 -37.85 -26.56 -40.36
N LYS A 817 -39.14 -26.85 -40.16
CA LYS A 817 -39.95 -27.53 -41.17
C LYS A 817 -40.14 -26.68 -42.40
N ASP A 818 -40.36 -25.41 -42.25
CA ASP A 818 -40.53 -24.49 -43.38
C ASP A 818 -39.24 -24.32 -44.18
N LEU A 819 -38.06 -24.31 -43.54
CA LEU A 819 -36.76 -24.25 -44.19
C LEU A 819 -36.51 -25.54 -45.02
N ILE A 820 -36.88 -26.70 -44.50
CA ILE A 820 -36.77 -27.97 -45.26
C ILE A 820 -37.65 -27.92 -46.49
N ASN A 821 -38.88 -27.41 -46.37
CA ASN A 821 -39.80 -27.28 -47.49
C ASN A 821 -39.35 -26.29 -48.58
N LYS A 822 -38.55 -25.31 -48.19
CA LYS A 822 -37.97 -24.26 -49.05
C LYS A 822 -36.59 -24.65 -49.63
N SER A 823 -36.07 -25.82 -49.31
CA SER A 823 -34.77 -26.26 -49.79
C SER A 823 -34.68 -26.29 -51.33
N LEU A 824 -33.53 -25.90 -51.84
CA LEU A 824 -33.23 -25.94 -53.33
C LEU A 824 -32.52 -27.26 -53.63
N ASN A 825 -32.98 -27.96 -54.62
CA ASN A 825 -32.26 -29.15 -55.10
C ASN A 825 -31.15 -28.73 -56.10
N VAL A 826 -29.86 -28.96 -55.72
CA VAL A 826 -28.73 -28.63 -56.55
C VAL A 826 -27.90 -29.92 -56.73
N GLU A 827 -27.83 -30.42 -57.98
CA GLU A 827 -27.06 -31.62 -58.32
C GLU A 827 -27.39 -32.86 -57.44
N GLY A 828 -28.68 -32.98 -57.01
CA GLY A 828 -29.11 -34.07 -56.15
C GLY A 828 -28.98 -33.84 -54.65
N TYR A 829 -28.37 -32.70 -54.21
CA TYR A 829 -28.29 -32.29 -52.82
C TYR A 829 -29.37 -31.24 -52.47
N ASN A 830 -29.90 -31.30 -51.28
CA ASN A 830 -30.85 -30.30 -50.77
C ASN A 830 -30.05 -29.15 -50.14
N LEU A 831 -29.96 -28.00 -50.76
CA LEU A 831 -29.33 -26.80 -50.21
C LEU A 831 -30.35 -26.05 -49.36
N ILE A 832 -30.09 -25.87 -48.06
CA ILE A 832 -30.85 -25.14 -47.10
C ILE A 832 -30.05 -23.95 -46.63
N THR A 833 -30.50 -22.73 -46.97
CA THR A 833 -29.88 -21.50 -46.53
C THR A 833 -30.90 -20.65 -45.79
N ASN A 834 -30.45 -19.95 -44.72
CA ASN A 834 -31.28 -18.94 -44.04
C ASN A 834 -30.42 -17.94 -43.28
N VAL A 835 -30.96 -16.74 -43.17
CA VAL A 835 -30.45 -15.69 -42.28
C VAL A 835 -31.43 -15.57 -41.13
N PHE A 836 -30.91 -15.59 -39.91
CA PHE A 836 -31.65 -15.35 -38.68
C PHE A 836 -31.27 -13.99 -38.06
N GLU A 837 -32.16 -13.36 -37.33
CA GLU A 837 -31.88 -12.19 -36.54
C GLU A 837 -31.71 -12.58 -35.07
N ASN A 838 -30.63 -12.11 -34.43
CA ASN A 838 -30.38 -12.25 -32.97
C ASN A 838 -30.37 -13.67 -32.40
N LEU A 839 -30.01 -14.70 -33.18
CA LEU A 839 -29.82 -16.07 -32.73
C LEU A 839 -28.38 -16.24 -32.20
N ASP A 840 -28.22 -16.79 -31.00
CA ASP A 840 -26.86 -17.05 -30.51
C ASP A 840 -26.19 -18.23 -31.23
N SER A 841 -24.85 -18.31 -31.16
CA SER A 841 -24.08 -19.34 -31.85
C SER A 841 -24.44 -20.78 -31.43
N LYS A 842 -24.98 -20.99 -30.25
CA LYS A 842 -25.43 -22.30 -29.74
C LYS A 842 -26.77 -22.67 -30.33
N GLU A 843 -27.71 -21.76 -30.36
CA GLU A 843 -29.03 -21.94 -30.94
C GLU A 843 -28.94 -22.13 -32.47
N LEU A 844 -28.08 -21.38 -33.14
CA LEU A 844 -27.79 -21.55 -34.56
C LEU A 844 -27.22 -22.93 -34.83
N ARG A 845 -26.35 -23.46 -34.00
CA ARG A 845 -25.80 -24.81 -34.10
C ARG A 845 -26.85 -25.88 -33.87
N GLU A 846 -27.68 -25.73 -32.83
CA GLU A 846 -28.78 -26.66 -32.56
C GLU A 846 -29.79 -26.70 -33.74
N THR A 847 -30.03 -25.57 -34.39
CA THR A 847 -30.88 -25.45 -35.58
C THR A 847 -30.25 -26.16 -36.78
N ALA A 848 -28.97 -25.98 -37.02
CA ALA A 848 -28.23 -26.68 -38.10
C ALA A 848 -28.22 -28.19 -37.86
N ASP A 849 -28.00 -28.64 -36.60
CA ASP A 849 -28.05 -30.09 -36.28
C ASP A 849 -29.48 -30.68 -36.43
N ARG A 850 -30.55 -29.94 -36.10
CA ARG A 850 -31.96 -30.37 -36.34
C ARG A 850 -32.26 -30.50 -37.84
N LEU A 851 -31.87 -29.49 -38.64
CA LEU A 851 -32.01 -29.52 -40.11
C LEU A 851 -31.27 -30.70 -40.71
N ARG A 852 -30.02 -30.94 -40.30
CA ARG A 852 -29.19 -32.06 -40.77
C ARG A 852 -29.80 -33.43 -40.46
N ASN A 853 -30.39 -33.55 -39.27
CA ASN A 853 -31.05 -34.81 -38.85
C ASN A 853 -32.40 -35.07 -39.53
N GLN A 854 -33.13 -34.00 -39.93
CA GLN A 854 -34.46 -34.12 -40.53
C GLN A 854 -34.44 -34.06 -42.05
N SER A 855 -33.37 -33.57 -42.67
CA SER A 855 -33.21 -33.52 -44.13
C SER A 855 -31.96 -34.31 -44.54
N PRO A 856 -32.12 -35.58 -44.99
CA PRO A 856 -31.02 -36.34 -45.52
C PRO A 856 -30.53 -35.73 -46.83
N ASN A 857 -29.27 -35.95 -47.16
CA ASN A 857 -28.63 -35.48 -48.42
C ASN A 857 -28.68 -33.94 -48.56
N SER A 858 -28.40 -33.21 -47.42
CA SER A 858 -28.52 -31.75 -47.40
C SER A 858 -27.19 -31.06 -47.05
N VAL A 859 -26.97 -29.92 -47.71
CA VAL A 859 -25.98 -28.91 -47.38
C VAL A 859 -26.71 -27.73 -46.73
N ILE A 860 -26.33 -27.37 -45.52
CA ILE A 860 -27.01 -26.37 -44.71
C ILE A 860 -26.04 -25.22 -44.45
N ALA A 861 -26.43 -24.01 -44.78
CA ALA A 861 -25.67 -22.81 -44.48
C ALA A 861 -26.58 -21.79 -43.79
N LEU A 862 -26.29 -21.51 -42.52
CA LEU A 862 -27.05 -20.59 -41.68
C LEU A 862 -26.15 -19.47 -41.17
N ILE A 863 -26.68 -18.25 -41.20
CA ILE A 863 -26.04 -17.07 -40.67
C ILE A 863 -27.00 -16.37 -39.68
N SER A 864 -26.51 -15.90 -38.58
CA SER A 864 -27.30 -15.04 -37.69
C SER A 864 -26.68 -13.64 -37.61
N ILE A 865 -27.49 -12.62 -37.76
CA ILE A 865 -27.08 -11.22 -37.72
C ILE A 865 -27.56 -10.66 -36.38
N SER A 866 -26.60 -10.11 -35.55
CA SER A 866 -26.87 -9.38 -34.34
C SER A 866 -25.99 -8.14 -34.25
N GLU A 867 -26.28 -7.19 -33.37
CA GLU A 867 -25.58 -5.89 -33.29
C GLU A 867 -24.07 -6.02 -33.18
N ASP A 868 -23.54 -7.06 -32.51
CA ASP A 868 -22.11 -7.20 -32.24
C ASP A 868 -21.43 -8.36 -32.97
N LYS A 869 -22.16 -9.31 -33.55
CA LYS A 869 -21.61 -10.55 -34.12
C LYS A 869 -22.48 -11.13 -35.22
N ALA A 870 -21.86 -11.68 -36.26
CA ALA A 870 -22.57 -12.44 -37.27
C ALA A 870 -21.99 -13.87 -37.34
N PRO A 871 -22.42 -14.80 -36.44
CA PRO A 871 -22.00 -16.19 -36.51
C PRO A 871 -22.60 -16.89 -37.73
N ALA A 872 -21.78 -17.70 -38.42
CA ALA A 872 -22.14 -18.53 -39.53
C ALA A 872 -21.86 -20.01 -39.27
N ILE A 873 -22.74 -20.89 -39.72
CA ILE A 873 -22.60 -22.33 -39.59
C ILE A 873 -22.88 -22.98 -40.96
N VAL A 874 -21.99 -23.91 -41.33
CA VAL A 874 -22.21 -24.82 -42.48
C VAL A 874 -22.20 -26.25 -41.95
N ALA A 875 -23.26 -27.00 -42.27
CA ALA A 875 -23.36 -28.41 -41.89
C ALA A 875 -23.79 -29.27 -43.08
N CYS A 876 -23.19 -30.42 -43.24
CA CYS A 876 -23.51 -31.40 -44.28
C CYS A 876 -24.05 -32.69 -43.65
N SER A 877 -25.10 -33.27 -44.25
CA SER A 877 -25.57 -34.59 -43.83
C SER A 877 -24.61 -35.69 -44.24
N LYS A 878 -24.69 -36.85 -43.62
CA LYS A 878 -23.72 -37.96 -43.79
C LYS A 878 -23.61 -38.49 -45.21
N GLU A 879 -24.67 -38.33 -46.00
CA GLU A 879 -24.79 -38.79 -47.37
C GLU A 879 -24.21 -37.80 -48.40
N VAL A 880 -23.75 -36.63 -47.94
CA VAL A 880 -23.25 -35.55 -48.81
C VAL A 880 -21.72 -35.63 -48.91
N ASP A 881 -21.20 -35.69 -50.14
CA ASP A 881 -19.76 -35.70 -50.43
C ASP A 881 -19.24 -34.28 -50.71
N ILE A 882 -19.67 -33.32 -49.91
CA ILE A 882 -19.23 -31.91 -49.97
C ILE A 882 -18.63 -31.54 -48.61
N ASP A 883 -17.44 -30.98 -48.67
CA ASP A 883 -16.74 -30.55 -47.46
C ASP A 883 -17.30 -29.20 -46.95
N ALA A 884 -17.89 -29.21 -45.77
CA ALA A 884 -18.45 -28.01 -45.13
C ALA A 884 -17.42 -26.88 -44.98
N ARG A 885 -16.13 -27.21 -44.89
CA ARG A 885 -15.04 -26.23 -44.80
C ARG A 885 -14.86 -25.44 -46.11
N GLU A 886 -15.05 -26.08 -47.26
CA GLU A 886 -14.95 -25.39 -48.56
C GLU A 886 -16.13 -24.41 -48.73
N VAL A 887 -17.34 -24.82 -48.30
CA VAL A 887 -18.51 -23.93 -48.32
C VAL A 887 -18.31 -22.77 -47.33
N MET A 888 -17.80 -23.02 -46.15
CA MET A 888 -17.49 -21.95 -45.14
C MET A 888 -16.41 -21.01 -45.67
N LYS A 889 -15.37 -21.53 -46.30
CA LYS A 889 -14.30 -20.72 -46.90
C LYS A 889 -14.84 -19.86 -48.08
N HIS A 890 -15.78 -20.37 -48.84
CA HIS A 890 -16.44 -19.60 -49.88
C HIS A 890 -17.25 -18.39 -49.30
N LEU A 891 -17.97 -18.62 -48.22
CA LEU A 891 -18.68 -17.56 -47.52
C LEU A 891 -17.71 -16.50 -46.94
N ILE A 892 -16.64 -16.95 -46.28
CA ILE A 892 -15.62 -16.06 -45.72
C ILE A 892 -14.92 -15.23 -46.79
N ASN A 893 -14.64 -15.84 -47.96
CA ASN A 893 -14.00 -15.12 -49.09
C ASN A 893 -14.88 -13.98 -49.65
N GLN A 894 -16.21 -14.10 -49.54
CA GLN A 894 -17.16 -13.09 -50.03
C GLN A 894 -17.52 -12.05 -48.93
N LEU A 895 -17.66 -12.50 -47.68
CA LEU A 895 -18.20 -11.71 -46.61
C LEU A 895 -17.16 -11.22 -45.60
N GLY A 896 -15.89 -11.66 -45.76
CA GLY A 896 -14.87 -11.44 -44.75
C GLY A 896 -15.06 -12.33 -43.51
N GLY A 897 -14.18 -12.18 -42.55
CA GLY A 897 -14.27 -12.91 -41.30
C GLY A 897 -13.29 -14.09 -41.17
N SER A 898 -13.61 -15.03 -40.28
CA SER A 898 -12.78 -16.20 -40.03
C SER A 898 -13.61 -17.41 -39.61
N GLY A 899 -13.19 -18.59 -39.95
CA GLY A 899 -13.91 -19.82 -39.62
C GLY A 899 -13.15 -21.09 -39.99
N GLY A 900 -13.68 -22.22 -39.52
CA GLY A 900 -13.11 -23.53 -39.78
C GLY A 900 -13.92 -24.62 -39.11
N GLY A 901 -13.48 -25.87 -39.25
CA GLY A 901 -14.22 -26.99 -38.66
C GLY A 901 -13.78 -28.35 -39.20
N ARG A 902 -14.73 -29.26 -39.25
CA ARG A 902 -14.59 -30.62 -39.79
C ARG A 902 -15.28 -30.69 -41.17
N PRO A 903 -15.00 -31.73 -41.99
CA PRO A 903 -15.63 -31.88 -43.29
C PRO A 903 -17.17 -31.91 -43.27
N ASP A 904 -17.77 -32.38 -42.17
CA ASP A 904 -19.23 -32.46 -41.96
C ASP A 904 -19.83 -31.24 -41.28
N PHE A 905 -18.99 -30.35 -40.68
CA PHE A 905 -19.46 -29.19 -39.88
C PHE A 905 -18.37 -28.12 -39.77
N ALA A 906 -18.65 -26.92 -40.26
CA ALA A 906 -17.78 -25.75 -40.13
C ALA A 906 -18.56 -24.60 -39.50
N GLN A 907 -17.86 -23.77 -38.68
CA GLN A 907 -18.40 -22.56 -38.05
C GLN A 907 -17.45 -21.39 -38.17
N GLY A 908 -17.97 -20.18 -38.20
CA GLY A 908 -17.18 -18.97 -38.35
C GLY A 908 -17.94 -17.73 -37.92
N GLY A 909 -17.24 -16.59 -37.99
CA GLY A 909 -17.83 -15.26 -37.88
C GLY A 909 -17.67 -14.51 -39.20
N ILE A 910 -18.66 -13.74 -39.58
CA ILE A 910 -18.75 -12.95 -40.80
C ILE A 910 -18.58 -11.47 -40.44
N ASP A 911 -17.79 -10.74 -41.22
CA ASP A 911 -17.52 -9.30 -40.98
C ASP A 911 -18.47 -8.37 -41.76
N ASN A 912 -18.90 -8.77 -42.98
CA ASN A 912 -19.82 -7.97 -43.81
C ASN A 912 -21.18 -8.63 -43.85
N THR A 913 -22.23 -7.97 -43.38
CA THR A 913 -23.59 -8.47 -43.31
C THR A 913 -24.48 -7.97 -44.46
N ASP A 914 -24.03 -7.02 -45.29
CA ASP A 914 -24.84 -6.40 -46.36
C ASP A 914 -25.06 -7.36 -47.54
N ASP A 915 -24.11 -8.21 -47.87
CA ASP A 915 -24.13 -9.11 -49.02
C ASP A 915 -24.45 -10.58 -48.68
N VAL A 916 -24.94 -10.84 -47.46
CA VAL A 916 -25.17 -12.22 -46.97
C VAL A 916 -26.10 -13.03 -47.86
N ASP A 917 -27.19 -12.47 -48.36
CA ASP A 917 -28.13 -13.15 -49.24
C ASP A 917 -27.48 -13.53 -50.58
N ILE A 918 -26.62 -12.67 -51.13
CA ILE A 918 -25.89 -12.92 -52.35
C ILE A 918 -24.90 -14.09 -52.15
N ALA A 919 -24.16 -14.02 -51.03
CA ALA A 919 -23.19 -15.06 -50.68
C ALA A 919 -23.86 -16.43 -50.47
N LEU A 920 -24.99 -16.50 -49.76
CA LEU A 920 -25.75 -17.72 -49.56
C LEU A 920 -26.31 -18.28 -50.89
N SER A 921 -26.79 -17.41 -51.76
CA SER A 921 -27.31 -17.80 -53.09
C SER A 921 -26.21 -18.40 -53.97
N SER A 922 -24.97 -17.94 -53.86
CA SER A 922 -23.84 -18.43 -54.67
C SER A 922 -23.32 -19.81 -54.26
N ILE A 923 -23.77 -20.35 -53.12
CA ILE A 923 -23.42 -21.69 -52.67
C ILE A 923 -23.89 -22.76 -53.65
N GLY A 924 -25.01 -22.53 -54.35
CA GLY A 924 -25.51 -23.44 -55.39
C GLY A 924 -24.51 -23.62 -56.54
N ASP A 925 -23.95 -22.51 -57.02
CA ASP A 925 -22.93 -22.56 -58.10
C ASP A 925 -21.63 -23.21 -57.60
N LEU A 926 -21.24 -23.00 -56.35
CA LEU A 926 -20.12 -23.68 -55.73
C LEU A 926 -20.32 -25.22 -55.73
N ILE A 927 -21.51 -25.67 -55.30
CA ILE A 927 -21.84 -27.10 -55.27
C ILE A 927 -21.73 -27.73 -56.65
N VAL A 928 -22.23 -27.05 -57.66
CA VAL A 928 -22.10 -27.51 -59.09
C VAL A 928 -20.65 -27.58 -59.50
N SER A 929 -19.84 -26.62 -59.08
CA SER A 929 -18.38 -26.61 -59.40
C SER A 929 -17.58 -27.72 -58.71
N LEU A 930 -17.95 -28.05 -57.47
CA LEU A 930 -17.31 -29.09 -56.66
C LEU A 930 -17.67 -30.51 -57.15
N ASN A 931 -18.90 -30.66 -57.65
CA ASN A 931 -19.39 -31.96 -58.18
C ASN A 931 -18.83 -32.29 -59.58
N ASN A 932 -18.29 -31.28 -60.31
CA ASN A 932 -17.69 -31.44 -61.60
C ASN A 932 -16.16 -31.60 -61.55
N GLN A 933 -15.54 -31.59 -60.38
CA GLN A 933 -14.13 -31.90 -60.16
C GLN A 933 -13.95 -33.31 -59.65
#